data_19254d0e01cc519deae74ca4899d3bb3
#
_entry.id   19254d0e01cc519deae74ca4899d3bb3
#
_cell.length_a   1.000
_cell.length_b   1.000
_cell.length_c   1.000
_cell.angle_alpha   90.00
_cell.angle_beta   90.00
_cell.angle_gamma   90.00
#
_symmetry.space_group_name_H-M   'P 1'
#
loop_
_entity.id
_entity.type
_entity.pdbx_description
1 polymer ?
#
loop_
_entity_poly.entity_id
_entity_poly.type
_entity_poly.pdbx_seq_one_letter_code
_entity_poly.pdbx_strand_id
1 'polypeptide(L)'
;MSKNIAQAKYAGQLAVQLATDHPDEKTAVVLGNESLLTPALSAIDDIALTWNVTMGYPLKETPTADFFELFFQLHLNTKKGSFFYKNFISLLSTPWCLSLLQFHDLNFKEFLKEIESKNLFRFAQNQLYASDNIQSIDHCFFAPVDSIDDFLIRLIRICDYHIDFLEQTQETDAALHMAYFQKFKTLFNQLEAMHQKHAFIENLPLLLLVFRALVKGEKIDFLGEPLEGIQFMGLLETRLLDFDNLVITNLNEGILPAGKKNHSFLPFDLKKKFNLPTFLENDAIYTYHFYRLLQRAKRIYLLYNTQSDGLNSGEMSRFLYQLKYQPQPDHQIEEKRLVLNYKTPPSGDYSIEKTENIQQRLRAIAEKGFSPSSLSLYLRNPLEFYYQRVLKIKEKTTVESTINHMDKGNLVHEVVEQLYLPYRNQMLTPADFKQMKERLLPLMEERYQSIYHGAENRTGRNHIIFEVLKKSILDFLTIEEKCVQQGNRIEILHLEHPFEQSIQLPGIDFPIKLVGVVDRIDLYNDTLRIIDYKTGMIQPRQLKLPHWEVFDEQTDFAYLFQILLYSYVQKSLLSKHQKTAAGIISFRNLPQYFMSFSHGNNRDQALNAENLDHFEATLFKIISEIFDPKVNFKNKG
;
A
#
# COMPACT_ATOMS: atom_id res chain seq x y z
N MET A 1 -14.27 12.64 -26.34
CA MET A 1 -13.31 12.80 -25.19
C MET A 1 -12.91 11.42 -24.70
N SER A 2 -11.78 11.29 -24.03
CA SER A 2 -11.25 9.97 -23.67
C SER A 2 -11.65 9.44 -22.29
N LYS A 3 -12.26 10.23 -21.41
CA LYS A 3 -12.70 9.79 -20.07
C LYS A 3 -13.74 10.72 -19.45
N ASN A 4 -14.59 10.19 -18.58
CA ASN A 4 -15.69 10.92 -17.96
C ASN A 4 -15.22 12.12 -17.11
N ILE A 5 -14.15 11.98 -16.32
CA ILE A 5 -13.59 13.07 -15.50
C ILE A 5 -13.11 14.23 -16.37
N ALA A 6 -12.40 13.94 -17.47
CA ALA A 6 -11.94 14.98 -18.40
C ALA A 6 -13.11 15.70 -19.07
N GLN A 7 -14.18 14.97 -19.38
CA GLN A 7 -15.42 15.53 -19.91
C GLN A 7 -16.09 16.48 -18.91
N ALA A 8 -16.21 16.05 -17.63
CA ALA A 8 -16.81 16.86 -16.59
C ALA A 8 -16.01 18.15 -16.31
N LYS A 9 -14.68 18.05 -16.21
CA LYS A 9 -13.82 19.23 -16.05
C LYS A 9 -13.91 20.18 -17.23
N TYR A 10 -13.93 19.66 -18.47
CA TYR A 10 -14.11 20.49 -19.65
C TYR A 10 -15.48 21.18 -19.65
N ALA A 11 -16.55 20.48 -19.24
CA ALA A 11 -17.88 21.05 -19.15
C ALA A 11 -17.93 22.20 -18.12
N GLY A 12 -17.28 22.06 -16.96
CA GLY A 12 -17.16 23.12 -15.97
C GLY A 12 -16.40 24.34 -16.51
N GLN A 13 -15.22 24.14 -17.12
CA GLN A 13 -14.44 25.22 -17.73
C GLN A 13 -15.17 25.92 -18.86
N LEU A 14 -15.87 25.17 -19.71
CA LEU A 14 -16.67 25.73 -20.80
C LEU A 14 -17.84 26.55 -20.26
N ALA A 15 -18.49 26.12 -19.19
CA ALA A 15 -19.56 26.86 -18.55
C ALA A 15 -19.07 28.20 -17.98
N VAL A 16 -17.89 28.22 -17.33
CA VAL A 16 -17.23 29.45 -16.86
C VAL A 16 -16.96 30.38 -18.04
N GLN A 17 -16.36 29.86 -19.12
CA GLN A 17 -16.09 30.66 -20.31
C GLN A 17 -17.35 31.28 -20.88
N LEU A 18 -18.43 30.48 -21.05
CA LEU A 18 -19.71 30.94 -21.57
C LEU A 18 -20.36 32.01 -20.68
N ALA A 19 -20.31 31.84 -19.37
CA ALA A 19 -20.85 32.80 -18.42
C ALA A 19 -20.04 34.13 -18.40
N THR A 20 -18.73 34.05 -18.62
CA THR A 20 -17.84 35.22 -18.71
C THR A 20 -18.03 35.95 -20.03
N ASP A 21 -18.08 35.23 -21.14
CA ASP A 21 -18.23 35.83 -22.49
C ASP A 21 -19.65 36.40 -22.72
N HIS A 22 -20.65 35.86 -22.03
CA HIS A 22 -22.07 36.18 -22.17
C HIS A 22 -22.77 36.34 -20.81
N PRO A 23 -22.46 37.37 -20.02
CA PRO A 23 -22.94 37.48 -18.62
C PRO A 23 -24.46 37.64 -18.47
N ASP A 24 -25.13 38.16 -19.50
CA ASP A 24 -26.58 38.35 -19.51
C ASP A 24 -27.36 37.11 -19.98
N GLU A 25 -26.68 36.03 -20.40
CA GLU A 25 -27.26 34.82 -20.92
C GLU A 25 -27.26 33.70 -19.88
N LYS A 26 -28.37 32.93 -19.84
CA LYS A 26 -28.51 31.80 -18.92
C LYS A 26 -27.68 30.62 -19.38
N THR A 27 -26.81 30.13 -18.53
CA THR A 27 -25.92 28.99 -18.80
C THR A 27 -26.29 27.78 -17.95
N ALA A 28 -26.47 26.59 -18.57
CA ALA A 28 -26.70 25.35 -17.88
C ALA A 28 -25.72 24.24 -18.29
N VAL A 29 -25.26 23.49 -17.29
CA VAL A 29 -24.53 22.23 -17.45
C VAL A 29 -25.45 21.09 -17.05
N VAL A 30 -25.85 20.30 -18.03
CA VAL A 30 -26.71 19.13 -17.81
C VAL A 30 -25.84 17.87 -17.72
N LEU A 31 -25.85 17.24 -16.56
CA LEU A 31 -25.07 16.05 -16.30
C LEU A 31 -25.90 14.78 -16.61
N GLY A 32 -25.47 14.02 -17.62
CA GLY A 32 -26.07 12.72 -17.94
C GLY A 32 -25.78 11.65 -16.88
N ASN A 33 -24.76 11.88 -16.05
CA ASN A 33 -24.43 11.07 -14.88
C ASN A 33 -24.12 12.01 -13.70
N GLU A 34 -24.94 11.95 -12.66
CA GLU A 34 -24.84 12.82 -11.46
C GLU A 34 -23.49 12.68 -10.72
N SER A 35 -22.82 11.53 -10.81
CA SER A 35 -21.50 11.34 -10.20
C SER A 35 -20.39 12.24 -10.77
N LEU A 36 -20.66 12.92 -11.88
CA LEU A 36 -19.72 13.88 -12.47
C LEU A 36 -19.86 15.31 -11.92
N LEU A 37 -20.74 15.55 -10.97
CA LEU A 37 -20.96 16.85 -10.37
C LEU A 37 -19.67 17.39 -9.71
N THR A 38 -19.06 16.63 -8.81
CA THR A 38 -17.83 17.04 -8.10
C THR A 38 -16.67 17.35 -9.07
N PRO A 39 -16.34 16.49 -10.06
CA PRO A 39 -15.33 16.86 -11.05
C PRO A 39 -15.66 18.08 -11.91
N ALA A 40 -16.94 18.35 -12.17
CA ALA A 40 -17.37 19.54 -12.92
C ALA A 40 -17.21 20.80 -12.08
N LEU A 41 -17.66 20.78 -10.82
CA LEU A 41 -17.51 21.89 -9.88
C LEU A 41 -16.04 22.18 -9.57
N SER A 42 -15.20 21.14 -9.43
CA SER A 42 -13.75 21.31 -9.18
C SER A 42 -12.99 21.97 -10.33
N ALA A 43 -13.61 22.20 -11.45
CA ALA A 43 -13.03 22.91 -12.60
C ALA A 43 -13.44 24.38 -12.67
N ILE A 44 -14.23 24.86 -11.69
CA ILE A 44 -14.64 26.26 -11.56
C ILE A 44 -13.66 26.92 -10.59
N ASP A 45 -12.61 27.55 -11.15
CA ASP A 45 -11.58 28.22 -10.35
C ASP A 45 -11.94 29.68 -10.00
N ASP A 46 -13.02 30.24 -10.59
CA ASP A 46 -13.41 31.65 -10.40
C ASP A 46 -14.43 31.81 -9.28
N ILE A 47 -13.97 32.36 -8.16
CA ILE A 47 -14.77 32.64 -6.95
C ILE A 47 -15.83 33.71 -7.20
N ALA A 48 -15.68 34.52 -8.26
CA ALA A 48 -16.60 35.62 -8.56
C ALA A 48 -17.88 35.17 -9.27
N LEU A 49 -17.91 33.96 -9.83
CA LEU A 49 -19.08 33.41 -10.53
C LEU A 49 -20.00 32.68 -9.57
N THR A 50 -21.27 33.10 -9.59
CA THR A 50 -22.32 32.35 -8.86
C THR A 50 -22.69 31.08 -9.65
N TRP A 51 -22.94 30.01 -8.93
CA TRP A 51 -23.45 28.76 -9.50
C TRP A 51 -24.48 28.11 -8.56
N ASN A 52 -25.38 27.38 -9.12
CA ASN A 52 -26.41 26.65 -8.40
C ASN A 52 -26.46 25.20 -8.84
N VAL A 53 -26.75 24.30 -7.91
CA VAL A 53 -26.89 22.85 -8.14
C VAL A 53 -28.30 22.45 -7.74
N THR A 54 -29.09 22.01 -8.71
CA THR A 54 -30.49 21.57 -8.47
C THR A 54 -30.59 20.06 -8.19
N MET A 55 -29.56 19.31 -8.58
CA MET A 55 -29.50 17.86 -8.27
C MET A 55 -28.92 17.66 -6.87
N GLY A 56 -29.55 16.82 -6.06
CA GLY A 56 -29.00 16.47 -4.77
C GLY A 56 -27.67 15.68 -4.91
N TYR A 57 -26.75 15.90 -3.98
CA TYR A 57 -25.50 15.13 -3.93
C TYR A 57 -25.75 13.75 -3.33
N PRO A 58 -25.39 12.64 -4.00
CA PRO A 58 -25.63 11.30 -3.49
C PRO A 58 -24.94 11.06 -2.13
N LEU A 59 -25.69 10.70 -1.11
CA LEU A 59 -25.17 10.51 0.24
C LEU A 59 -24.05 9.45 0.30
N LYS A 60 -24.13 8.42 -0.55
CA LYS A 60 -23.12 7.35 -0.68
C LYS A 60 -21.73 7.83 -1.15
N GLU A 61 -21.65 9.01 -1.76
CA GLU A 61 -20.40 9.57 -2.30
C GLU A 61 -19.76 10.58 -1.33
N THR A 62 -20.36 10.75 -0.15
CA THR A 62 -19.80 11.62 0.89
C THR A 62 -18.69 10.92 1.67
N PRO A 63 -17.66 11.66 2.14
CA PRO A 63 -16.64 11.10 3.04
C PRO A 63 -17.23 10.50 4.32
N THR A 64 -18.39 10.98 4.75
CA THR A 64 -19.10 10.48 5.92
C THR A 64 -19.70 9.09 5.68
N ALA A 65 -20.12 8.79 4.45
CA ALA A 65 -20.55 7.43 4.09
C ALA A 65 -19.39 6.43 4.18
N ASP A 66 -18.21 6.81 3.68
CA ASP A 66 -16.99 5.98 3.79
C ASP A 66 -16.57 5.77 5.24
N PHE A 67 -16.68 6.80 6.08
CA PHE A 67 -16.40 6.71 7.51
C PHE A 67 -17.29 5.66 8.19
N PHE A 68 -18.62 5.70 7.98
CA PHE A 68 -19.53 4.71 8.55
C PHE A 68 -19.29 3.31 7.96
N GLU A 69 -19.02 3.20 6.68
CA GLU A 69 -18.65 1.91 6.06
C GLU A 69 -17.41 1.30 6.73
N LEU A 70 -16.37 2.09 6.99
CA LEU A 70 -15.16 1.64 7.69
C LEU A 70 -15.45 1.30 9.15
N PHE A 71 -16.33 2.02 9.81
CA PHE A 71 -16.78 1.71 11.16
C PHE A 71 -17.48 0.34 11.23
N PHE A 72 -18.39 0.06 10.30
CA PHE A 72 -19.00 -1.26 10.17
C PHE A 72 -17.93 -2.34 9.92
N GLN A 73 -16.98 -2.10 9.01
CA GLN A 73 -15.93 -3.06 8.69
C GLN A 73 -15.03 -3.37 9.89
N LEU A 74 -14.76 -2.40 10.74
CA LEU A 74 -14.00 -2.60 11.98
C LEU A 74 -14.66 -3.67 12.85
N HIS A 75 -15.95 -3.51 13.13
CA HIS A 75 -16.70 -4.40 14.01
C HIS A 75 -17.03 -5.75 13.37
N LEU A 76 -17.35 -5.79 12.08
CA LEU A 76 -17.60 -7.03 11.33
C LEU A 76 -16.37 -7.95 11.27
N ASN A 77 -15.18 -7.37 11.19
CA ASN A 77 -13.94 -8.13 11.14
C ASN A 77 -13.33 -8.43 12.52
N THR A 78 -14.01 -8.04 13.60
CA THR A 78 -13.60 -8.38 14.96
C THR A 78 -13.80 -9.87 15.23
N LYS A 79 -12.73 -10.53 15.71
CA LYS A 79 -12.75 -11.96 16.07
C LYS A 79 -12.28 -12.13 17.51
N LYS A 80 -13.06 -12.80 18.33
CA LYS A 80 -12.73 -13.06 19.75
C LYS A 80 -12.27 -11.81 20.50
N GLY A 81 -12.94 -10.66 20.28
CA GLY A 81 -12.58 -9.39 20.91
C GLY A 81 -11.29 -8.74 20.40
N SER A 82 -10.79 -9.15 19.22
CA SER A 82 -9.60 -8.54 18.60
C SER A 82 -9.92 -7.87 17.28
N PHE A 83 -9.42 -6.66 17.09
CA PHE A 83 -9.52 -5.88 15.87
C PHE A 83 -8.49 -6.30 14.83
N PHE A 84 -8.88 -6.18 13.56
CA PHE A 84 -7.96 -6.29 12.44
C PHE A 84 -7.30 -4.94 12.18
N TYR A 85 -5.95 -4.90 12.19
CA TYR A 85 -5.19 -3.65 12.14
C TYR A 85 -5.50 -2.76 10.93
N LYS A 86 -5.74 -3.35 9.73
CA LYS A 86 -6.06 -2.55 8.53
C LYS A 86 -7.35 -1.76 8.70
N ASN A 87 -8.39 -2.39 9.22
CA ASN A 87 -9.68 -1.72 9.43
C ASN A 87 -9.54 -0.60 10.46
N PHE A 88 -8.77 -0.85 11.51
CA PHE A 88 -8.47 0.15 12.51
C PHE A 88 -7.69 1.35 11.93
N ILE A 89 -6.58 1.10 11.23
CA ILE A 89 -5.80 2.18 10.59
C ILE A 89 -6.63 2.92 9.55
N SER A 90 -7.44 2.21 8.75
CA SER A 90 -8.30 2.85 7.75
C SER A 90 -9.31 3.79 8.38
N LEU A 91 -9.94 3.38 9.48
CA LEU A 91 -10.88 4.23 10.22
C LEU A 91 -10.17 5.44 10.83
N LEU A 92 -9.03 5.23 11.52
CA LEU A 92 -8.25 6.32 12.12
C LEU A 92 -7.72 7.33 11.10
N SER A 93 -7.51 6.90 9.84
CA SER A 93 -7.01 7.77 8.76
C SER A 93 -8.11 8.64 8.14
N THR A 94 -9.36 8.45 8.52
CA THR A 94 -10.46 9.30 8.03
C THR A 94 -10.37 10.69 8.66
N PRO A 95 -10.69 11.77 7.92
CA PRO A 95 -10.70 13.13 8.47
C PRO A 95 -11.55 13.22 9.74
N TRP A 96 -12.72 12.58 9.75
CA TRP A 96 -13.65 12.60 10.87
C TRP A 96 -13.08 11.99 12.15
N CYS A 97 -12.41 10.85 12.04
CA CYS A 97 -11.77 10.22 13.19
C CYS A 97 -10.58 11.05 13.69
N LEU A 98 -9.75 11.58 12.78
CA LEU A 98 -8.61 12.43 13.13
C LEU A 98 -9.05 13.71 13.85
N SER A 99 -10.10 14.38 13.37
CA SER A 99 -10.64 15.60 13.99
C SER A 99 -11.12 15.34 15.41
N LEU A 100 -11.91 14.26 15.63
CA LEU A 100 -12.35 13.87 16.97
C LEU A 100 -11.20 13.53 17.90
N LEU A 101 -10.22 12.78 17.42
CA LEU A 101 -9.04 12.40 18.22
C LEU A 101 -8.23 13.64 18.64
N GLN A 102 -8.08 14.61 17.74
CA GLN A 102 -7.41 15.87 18.05
C GLN A 102 -8.20 16.69 19.06
N PHE A 103 -9.50 16.79 18.91
CA PHE A 103 -10.36 17.53 19.82
C PHE A 103 -10.32 16.98 21.26
N HIS A 104 -10.18 15.66 21.41
CA HIS A 104 -10.10 15.00 22.71
C HIS A 104 -8.65 14.73 23.16
N ASP A 105 -7.67 15.32 22.52
CA ASP A 105 -6.23 15.18 22.82
C ASP A 105 -5.75 13.72 22.86
N LEU A 106 -6.39 12.87 22.03
CA LEU A 106 -6.08 11.45 21.92
C LEU A 106 -5.01 11.20 20.86
N ASN A 107 -3.91 10.55 21.26
CA ASN A 107 -2.78 10.31 20.37
C ASN A 107 -2.46 8.82 20.21
N PHE A 108 -2.85 8.23 19.10
CA PHE A 108 -2.53 6.84 18.77
C PHE A 108 -1.19 6.64 18.08
N LYS A 109 -0.34 7.67 17.93
CA LYS A 109 0.95 7.55 17.23
C LYS A 109 1.88 6.49 17.82
N GLU A 110 1.92 6.38 19.14
CA GLU A 110 2.74 5.37 19.82
C GLU A 110 2.19 3.98 19.61
N PHE A 111 0.87 3.81 19.72
CA PHE A 111 0.21 2.53 19.47
C PHE A 111 0.33 2.09 18.01
N LEU A 112 0.24 3.01 17.05
CA LEU A 112 0.49 2.71 15.64
C LEU A 112 1.93 2.25 15.39
N LYS A 113 2.91 2.87 16.04
CA LYS A 113 4.30 2.40 16.00
C LYS A 113 4.46 1.00 16.65
N GLU A 114 3.72 0.74 17.71
CA GLU A 114 3.71 -0.57 18.35
C GLU A 114 3.11 -1.64 17.45
N ILE A 115 1.98 -1.35 16.78
CA ILE A 115 1.37 -2.22 15.76
C ILE A 115 2.40 -2.57 14.67
N GLU A 116 3.14 -1.59 14.16
CA GLU A 116 4.16 -1.80 13.13
C GLU A 116 5.37 -2.57 13.66
N SER A 117 5.94 -2.16 14.79
CA SER A 117 7.17 -2.73 15.35
C SER A 117 7.00 -4.16 15.85
N LYS A 118 5.85 -4.48 16.42
CA LYS A 118 5.52 -5.82 16.93
C LYS A 118 4.73 -6.66 15.91
N ASN A 119 4.54 -6.18 14.69
CA ASN A 119 3.75 -6.84 13.64
C ASN A 119 2.38 -7.33 14.14
N LEU A 120 1.64 -6.45 14.85
CA LEU A 120 0.35 -6.80 15.44
C LEU A 120 -0.73 -6.84 14.35
N PHE A 121 -0.86 -7.99 13.72
CA PHE A 121 -1.90 -8.22 12.70
C PHE A 121 -3.33 -8.13 13.27
N ARG A 122 -3.49 -8.58 14.51
CA ARG A 122 -4.67 -8.39 15.35
C ARG A 122 -4.25 -8.00 16.75
N PHE A 123 -5.02 -7.14 17.39
CA PHE A 123 -4.80 -6.73 18.76
C PHE A 123 -6.12 -6.73 19.52
N ALA A 124 -6.05 -7.00 20.81
CA ALA A 124 -7.22 -7.05 21.67
C ALA A 124 -7.73 -5.64 21.98
N GLN A 125 -9.05 -5.50 22.10
CA GLN A 125 -9.68 -4.22 22.42
C GLN A 125 -9.12 -3.60 23.71
N ASN A 126 -8.85 -4.41 24.73
CA ASN A 126 -8.29 -3.94 26.01
C ASN A 126 -6.88 -3.35 25.89
N GLN A 127 -6.13 -3.65 24.84
CA GLN A 127 -4.83 -3.02 24.58
C GLN A 127 -4.95 -1.55 24.17
N LEU A 128 -6.10 -1.15 23.62
CA LEU A 128 -6.41 0.25 23.34
C LEU A 128 -6.66 1.06 24.61
N TYR A 129 -7.12 0.41 25.69
CA TYR A 129 -7.55 1.02 26.94
C TYR A 129 -6.44 1.15 27.99
N ALA A 130 -5.20 0.78 27.66
CA ALA A 130 -4.08 0.86 28.59
C ALA A 130 -3.63 2.30 28.91
N SER A 131 -4.17 3.32 28.22
CA SER A 131 -3.94 4.73 28.51
C SER A 131 -5.15 5.36 29.17
N ASP A 132 -4.97 5.97 30.33
CA ASP A 132 -6.03 6.49 31.23
C ASP A 132 -6.93 7.61 30.61
N ASN A 133 -6.62 8.11 29.43
CA ASN A 133 -7.28 9.28 28.84
C ASN A 133 -8.43 8.97 27.85
N ILE A 134 -8.82 7.70 27.70
CA ILE A 134 -9.67 7.28 26.58
C ILE A 134 -11.16 7.05 26.98
N GLN A 135 -11.57 7.22 28.22
CA GLN A 135 -12.81 6.66 28.78
C GLN A 135 -14.15 7.15 28.18
N SER A 136 -14.27 8.28 27.51
CA SER A 136 -15.58 8.80 27.05
C SER A 136 -15.92 8.51 25.59
N ILE A 137 -14.98 8.58 24.67
CA ILE A 137 -15.20 8.31 23.22
C ILE A 137 -15.07 6.82 22.91
N ASP A 138 -14.25 6.13 23.66
CA ASP A 138 -13.93 4.73 23.53
C ASP A 138 -15.12 3.80 23.49
N HIS A 139 -16.08 4.00 24.39
CA HIS A 139 -17.25 3.15 24.44
C HIS A 139 -18.06 3.18 23.13
N CYS A 140 -18.06 4.31 22.40
CA CYS A 140 -18.78 4.38 21.15
C CYS A 140 -18.02 3.73 19.98
N PHE A 141 -16.69 3.91 19.92
CA PHE A 141 -15.90 3.47 18.76
C PHE A 141 -15.41 2.03 18.87
N PHE A 142 -14.87 1.65 20.03
CA PHE A 142 -14.05 0.44 20.15
C PHE A 142 -14.56 -0.60 21.14
N ALA A 143 -15.62 -0.31 21.91
CA ALA A 143 -16.20 -1.30 22.81
C ALA A 143 -16.81 -2.50 22.05
N PRO A 144 -16.87 -3.70 22.66
CA PRO A 144 -17.56 -4.83 22.08
C PRO A 144 -19.01 -4.46 21.71
N VAL A 145 -19.51 -5.02 20.61
CA VAL A 145 -20.90 -4.85 20.19
C VAL A 145 -21.72 -5.96 20.82
N ASP A 146 -22.62 -5.60 21.72
CA ASP A 146 -23.44 -6.58 22.46
C ASP A 146 -24.71 -6.94 21.71
N SER A 147 -25.31 -5.98 21.00
CA SER A 147 -26.54 -6.16 20.23
C SER A 147 -26.62 -5.20 19.05
N ILE A 148 -27.62 -5.42 18.17
CA ILE A 148 -27.91 -4.51 17.05
C ILE A 148 -28.40 -3.16 17.58
N ASP A 149 -29.23 -3.15 18.64
CA ASP A 149 -29.70 -1.92 19.28
C ASP A 149 -28.52 -1.10 19.84
N ASP A 150 -27.61 -1.74 20.56
CA ASP A 150 -26.38 -1.08 21.04
C ASP A 150 -25.56 -0.46 19.89
N PHE A 151 -25.41 -1.19 18.78
CA PHE A 151 -24.67 -0.67 17.63
C PHE A 151 -25.38 0.52 16.96
N LEU A 152 -26.71 0.48 16.81
CA LEU A 152 -27.50 1.60 16.26
C LEU A 152 -27.43 2.84 17.15
N ILE A 153 -27.53 2.68 18.48
CA ILE A 153 -27.33 3.76 19.43
C ILE A 153 -25.95 4.39 19.32
N ARG A 154 -24.91 3.58 19.12
CA ARG A 154 -23.54 4.09 18.89
C ARG A 154 -23.42 4.91 17.62
N LEU A 155 -24.00 4.45 16.51
CA LEU A 155 -24.02 5.20 15.25
C LEU A 155 -24.66 6.57 15.42
N ILE A 156 -25.77 6.65 16.17
CA ILE A 156 -26.45 7.91 16.47
C ILE A 156 -25.58 8.81 17.35
N ARG A 157 -24.97 8.27 18.40
CA ARG A 157 -24.04 9.03 19.27
C ARG A 157 -22.83 9.55 18.52
N ILE A 158 -22.28 8.77 17.60
CA ILE A 158 -21.17 9.21 16.75
C ILE A 158 -21.60 10.42 15.91
N CYS A 159 -22.83 10.42 15.37
CA CYS A 159 -23.35 11.60 14.68
C CYS A 159 -23.45 12.81 15.61
N ASP A 160 -23.96 12.62 16.83
CA ASP A 160 -24.08 13.69 17.82
C ASP A 160 -22.71 14.30 18.16
N TYR A 161 -21.72 13.47 18.46
CA TYR A 161 -20.35 13.94 18.74
C TYR A 161 -19.76 14.77 17.60
N HIS A 162 -19.99 14.36 16.34
CA HIS A 162 -19.47 15.12 15.22
C HIS A 162 -20.24 16.42 14.99
N ILE A 163 -21.55 16.44 15.20
CA ILE A 163 -22.36 17.66 15.11
C ILE A 163 -21.92 18.66 16.18
N ASP A 164 -21.80 18.23 17.44
CA ASP A 164 -21.34 19.08 18.55
C ASP A 164 -19.92 19.61 18.32
N PHE A 165 -19.02 18.78 17.76
CA PHE A 165 -17.66 19.19 17.37
C PHE A 165 -17.69 20.26 16.28
N LEU A 166 -18.47 20.07 15.21
CA LEU A 166 -18.55 20.98 14.08
C LEU A 166 -19.21 22.31 14.46
N GLU A 167 -20.13 22.32 15.41
CA GLU A 167 -20.71 23.55 15.97
C GLU A 167 -19.68 24.42 16.71
N GLN A 168 -18.65 23.81 17.29
CA GLN A 168 -17.58 24.49 18.02
C GLN A 168 -16.40 24.92 17.13
N THR A 169 -16.32 24.41 15.89
CA THR A 169 -15.25 24.72 14.94
C THR A 169 -15.65 25.86 14.01
N GLN A 170 -14.67 26.70 13.64
CA GLN A 170 -14.85 27.78 12.64
C GLN A 170 -14.39 27.33 11.24
N GLU A 171 -14.57 26.08 10.89
CA GLU A 171 -14.20 25.59 9.56
C GLU A 171 -15.17 26.11 8.50
N THR A 172 -14.63 26.47 7.34
CA THR A 172 -15.42 27.05 6.22
C THR A 172 -16.51 26.09 5.73
N ASP A 173 -16.26 24.79 5.82
CA ASP A 173 -17.17 23.75 5.33
C ASP A 173 -17.98 23.04 6.45
N ALA A 174 -17.94 23.58 7.68
CA ALA A 174 -18.59 22.97 8.83
C ALA A 174 -20.11 22.74 8.62
N ALA A 175 -20.79 23.71 8.00
CA ALA A 175 -22.22 23.62 7.72
C ALA A 175 -22.57 22.44 6.77
N LEU A 176 -21.76 22.23 5.75
CA LEU A 176 -21.93 21.10 4.82
C LEU A 176 -21.68 19.75 5.51
N HIS A 177 -20.60 19.67 6.29
CA HIS A 177 -20.25 18.46 7.04
C HIS A 177 -21.29 18.16 8.11
N MET A 178 -21.83 19.18 8.78
CA MET A 178 -22.92 19.03 9.74
C MET A 178 -24.20 18.45 9.06
N ALA A 179 -24.53 18.96 7.86
CA ALA A 179 -25.67 18.42 7.10
C ALA A 179 -25.50 16.93 6.76
N TYR A 180 -24.26 16.47 6.49
CA TYR A 180 -23.98 15.05 6.30
C TYR A 180 -24.31 14.24 7.55
N PHE A 181 -23.80 14.61 8.72
CA PHE A 181 -24.05 13.88 9.97
C PHE A 181 -25.52 13.95 10.40
N GLN A 182 -26.21 15.08 10.21
CA GLN A 182 -27.63 15.21 10.47
C GLN A 182 -28.46 14.26 9.60
N LYS A 183 -28.11 14.12 8.33
CA LYS A 183 -28.79 13.18 7.42
C LYS A 183 -28.56 11.73 7.83
N PHE A 184 -27.31 11.36 8.17
CA PHE A 184 -27.00 10.03 8.70
C PHE A 184 -27.72 9.75 10.02
N LYS A 185 -27.75 10.71 10.96
CA LYS A 185 -28.50 10.59 12.21
C LYS A 185 -29.97 10.30 11.97
N THR A 186 -30.60 11.00 11.01
CA THR A 186 -31.99 10.76 10.62
C THR A 186 -32.19 9.32 10.11
N LEU A 187 -31.30 8.82 9.26
CA LEU A 187 -31.36 7.45 8.77
C LEU A 187 -31.17 6.41 9.88
N PHE A 188 -30.26 6.63 10.80
CA PHE A 188 -30.03 5.71 11.92
C PHE A 188 -31.20 5.70 12.90
N ASN A 189 -31.80 6.85 13.20
CA ASN A 189 -33.04 6.93 14.02
C ASN A 189 -34.19 6.18 13.35
N GLN A 190 -34.36 6.28 12.03
CA GLN A 190 -35.34 5.51 11.29
C GLN A 190 -35.10 4.01 11.38
N LEU A 191 -33.83 3.59 11.21
CA LEU A 191 -33.45 2.18 11.35
C LEU A 191 -33.68 1.64 12.74
N GLU A 192 -33.33 2.40 13.78
CA GLU A 192 -33.57 2.06 15.17
C GLU A 192 -35.06 1.87 15.44
N ALA A 193 -35.90 2.85 15.07
CA ALA A 193 -37.36 2.78 15.25
C ALA A 193 -37.97 1.59 14.49
N MET A 194 -37.50 1.29 13.29
CA MET A 194 -37.95 0.13 12.52
C MET A 194 -37.53 -1.18 13.18
N HIS A 195 -36.29 -1.26 13.68
CA HIS A 195 -35.75 -2.44 14.34
C HIS A 195 -36.49 -2.72 15.65
N GLN A 196 -36.70 -1.70 16.48
CA GLN A 196 -37.50 -1.81 17.73
C GLN A 196 -38.90 -2.31 17.47
N LYS A 197 -39.55 -1.90 16.38
CA LYS A 197 -40.92 -2.32 16.04
C LYS A 197 -41.01 -3.74 15.49
N HIS A 198 -40.01 -4.19 14.72
CA HIS A 198 -40.12 -5.42 13.91
C HIS A 198 -39.01 -6.42 14.17
N ALA A 199 -37.94 -6.07 14.86
CA ALA A 199 -36.76 -6.91 15.20
C ALA A 199 -36.23 -7.77 14.03
N PHE A 200 -36.23 -7.23 12.79
CA PHE A 200 -35.93 -8.00 11.58
C PHE A 200 -34.42 -8.05 11.25
N ILE A 201 -33.60 -7.22 11.90
CA ILE A 201 -32.16 -7.20 11.68
C ILE A 201 -31.48 -8.09 12.73
N GLU A 202 -31.05 -9.28 12.33
CA GLU A 202 -30.50 -10.29 13.24
C GLU A 202 -29.02 -10.15 13.51
N ASN A 203 -28.28 -9.51 12.60
CA ASN A 203 -26.82 -9.44 12.71
C ASN A 203 -26.24 -8.22 11.97
N LEU A 204 -24.96 -7.88 12.27
CA LEU A 204 -24.26 -6.75 11.67
C LEU A 204 -24.11 -6.86 10.14
N PRO A 205 -23.83 -8.03 9.52
CA PRO A 205 -23.80 -8.13 8.06
C PRO A 205 -25.12 -7.72 7.40
N LEU A 206 -26.25 -8.10 7.98
CA LEU A 206 -27.57 -7.71 7.48
C LEU A 206 -27.81 -6.21 7.68
N LEU A 207 -27.43 -5.67 8.84
CA LEU A 207 -27.51 -4.22 9.09
C LEU A 207 -26.70 -3.42 8.09
N LEU A 208 -25.48 -3.86 7.77
CA LEU A 208 -24.65 -3.22 6.74
C LEU A 208 -25.31 -3.26 5.36
N LEU A 209 -25.93 -4.37 5.00
CA LEU A 209 -26.64 -4.49 3.71
C LEU A 209 -27.82 -3.51 3.63
N VAL A 210 -28.62 -3.39 4.70
CA VAL A 210 -29.72 -2.43 4.79
C VAL A 210 -29.19 -1.00 4.77
N PHE A 211 -28.14 -0.69 5.53
CA PHE A 211 -27.47 0.61 5.51
C PHE A 211 -27.05 1.02 4.10
N ARG A 212 -26.33 0.16 3.38
CA ARG A 212 -25.91 0.42 1.99
C ARG A 212 -27.09 0.66 1.06
N ALA A 213 -28.18 -0.08 1.22
CA ALA A 213 -29.39 0.08 0.42
C ALA A 213 -30.06 1.45 0.65
N LEU A 214 -30.15 1.88 1.90
CA LEU A 214 -30.71 3.18 2.27
C LEU A 214 -29.82 4.33 1.79
N VAL A 215 -28.52 4.31 2.10
CA VAL A 215 -27.57 5.36 1.70
C VAL A 215 -27.51 5.53 0.19
N LYS A 216 -27.68 4.44 -0.57
CA LYS A 216 -27.72 4.49 -2.05
C LYS A 216 -28.89 5.29 -2.59
N GLY A 217 -30.02 5.31 -1.88
CA GLY A 217 -31.23 6.01 -2.29
C GLY A 217 -31.29 7.48 -1.87
N GLU A 218 -30.46 7.86 -0.90
CA GLU A 218 -30.51 9.19 -0.28
C GLU A 218 -29.59 10.20 -0.96
N LYS A 219 -30.05 11.46 -0.94
CA LYS A 219 -29.31 12.62 -1.45
C LYS A 219 -29.33 13.74 -0.42
N ILE A 220 -28.40 14.65 -0.55
CA ILE A 220 -28.35 15.91 0.18
C ILE A 220 -28.63 17.02 -0.80
N ASP A 221 -29.61 17.83 -0.51
CA ASP A 221 -29.97 18.97 -1.35
C ASP A 221 -29.05 20.14 -1.04
N PHE A 222 -28.59 20.81 -2.09
CA PHE A 222 -27.84 22.04 -1.96
C PHE A 222 -28.83 23.21 -1.73
N LEU A 223 -28.50 24.05 -0.78
CA LEU A 223 -29.21 25.32 -0.58
C LEU A 223 -28.56 26.36 -1.47
N GLY A 224 -29.27 26.78 -2.51
CA GLY A 224 -28.81 27.84 -3.43
C GLY A 224 -30.01 28.67 -3.91
N GLU A 225 -29.74 29.88 -4.40
CA GLU A 225 -30.78 30.70 -5.03
C GLU A 225 -31.15 30.12 -6.39
N PRO A 226 -32.43 29.73 -6.56
CA PRO A 226 -32.86 29.10 -7.82
C PRO A 226 -32.62 30.02 -9.03
N LEU A 227 -32.01 29.48 -10.08
CA LEU A 227 -31.81 30.13 -11.37
C LEU A 227 -30.80 31.31 -11.40
N GLU A 228 -30.05 31.56 -10.34
CA GLU A 228 -28.93 32.49 -10.38
C GLU A 228 -27.62 31.78 -10.79
N GLY A 229 -26.85 32.46 -11.65
CA GLY A 229 -25.53 31.95 -12.11
C GLY A 229 -25.61 30.71 -13.00
N ILE A 230 -24.51 29.95 -13.01
CA ILE A 230 -24.39 28.72 -13.79
C ILE A 230 -25.21 27.60 -13.13
N GLN A 231 -26.12 26.98 -13.88
CA GLN A 231 -26.98 25.92 -13.36
C GLN A 231 -26.39 24.53 -13.63
N PHE A 232 -26.12 23.74 -12.58
CA PHE A 232 -25.75 22.32 -12.68
C PHE A 232 -26.99 21.47 -12.36
N MET A 233 -27.44 20.66 -13.32
CA MET A 233 -28.69 19.92 -13.19
C MET A 233 -28.71 18.62 -13.97
N GLY A 234 -29.58 17.69 -13.58
CA GLY A 234 -29.92 16.52 -14.40
C GLY A 234 -30.89 16.86 -15.52
N LEU A 235 -31.01 16.01 -16.53
CA LEU A 235 -31.90 16.24 -17.67
C LEU A 235 -33.37 16.40 -17.26
N LEU A 236 -33.85 15.64 -16.29
CA LEU A 236 -35.25 15.71 -15.85
C LEU A 236 -35.55 16.98 -15.02
N GLU A 237 -34.55 17.61 -14.45
CA GLU A 237 -34.64 18.83 -13.67
C GLU A 237 -34.73 20.08 -14.55
N THR A 238 -34.34 19.95 -15.83
CA THR A 238 -34.48 21.03 -16.83
C THR A 238 -35.92 21.27 -17.30
N ARG A 239 -36.89 20.60 -16.70
CA ARG A 239 -38.31 20.70 -17.09
C ARG A 239 -38.79 22.15 -16.99
N LEU A 240 -39.41 22.63 -18.09
CA LEU A 240 -39.97 24.00 -18.24
C LEU A 240 -38.94 25.13 -18.14
N LEU A 241 -37.64 24.80 -18.10
CA LEU A 241 -36.59 25.81 -18.11
C LEU A 241 -36.01 25.97 -19.51
N ASP A 242 -35.59 27.19 -19.80
CA ASP A 242 -34.92 27.57 -21.06
C ASP A 242 -33.59 28.23 -20.74
N PHE A 243 -32.56 27.88 -21.51
CA PHE A 243 -31.20 28.38 -21.38
C PHE A 243 -30.67 28.84 -22.73
N ASP A 244 -29.84 29.91 -22.73
CA ASP A 244 -29.18 30.41 -23.92
C ASP A 244 -27.94 29.56 -24.27
N ASN A 245 -27.16 29.17 -23.23
CA ASN A 245 -25.97 28.35 -23.35
C ASN A 245 -26.19 27.01 -22.65
N LEU A 246 -25.94 25.94 -23.36
CA LEU A 246 -26.22 24.59 -22.91
C LEU A 246 -25.04 23.65 -23.10
N VAL A 247 -24.58 23.05 -22.03
CA VAL A 247 -23.52 22.02 -22.06
C VAL A 247 -24.10 20.71 -21.52
N ILE A 248 -24.27 19.71 -22.38
CA ILE A 248 -24.80 18.38 -21.98
C ILE A 248 -23.66 17.35 -22.02
N THR A 249 -23.48 16.64 -20.89
CA THR A 249 -22.43 15.62 -20.75
C THR A 249 -22.98 14.21 -20.88
N ASN A 250 -22.09 13.24 -21.09
CA ASN A 250 -22.39 11.80 -21.14
C ASN A 250 -23.45 11.40 -22.16
N LEU A 251 -23.44 12.05 -23.34
CA LEU A 251 -24.31 11.65 -24.45
C LEU A 251 -23.81 10.35 -25.10
N ASN A 252 -23.74 9.31 -24.28
CA ASN A 252 -23.38 7.95 -24.69
C ASN A 252 -24.59 7.04 -24.62
N GLU A 253 -24.67 6.07 -25.53
CA GLU A 253 -25.76 5.08 -25.57
C GLU A 253 -25.75 4.28 -24.24
N GLY A 254 -26.92 4.09 -23.66
CA GLY A 254 -27.11 3.45 -22.36
C GLY A 254 -26.87 4.34 -21.12
N ILE A 255 -26.43 5.60 -21.32
CA ILE A 255 -26.33 6.62 -20.26
C ILE A 255 -27.40 7.70 -20.51
N LEU A 256 -27.37 8.34 -21.66
CA LEU A 256 -28.37 9.31 -22.07
C LEU A 256 -28.73 9.08 -23.56
N PRO A 257 -29.87 8.42 -23.86
CA PRO A 257 -30.88 7.87 -22.91
C PRO A 257 -30.39 6.66 -22.11
N ALA A 258 -31.00 6.43 -20.96
CA ALA A 258 -30.55 5.45 -19.95
C ALA A 258 -30.64 3.96 -20.38
N GLY A 259 -31.22 3.65 -21.52
CA GLY A 259 -31.32 2.28 -22.04
C GLY A 259 -32.16 1.32 -21.18
N LYS A 260 -32.09 0.03 -21.50
CA LYS A 260 -32.85 -1.05 -20.83
C LYS A 260 -32.22 -1.42 -19.47
N LYS A 261 -32.43 -0.64 -18.42
CA LYS A 261 -31.91 -0.95 -17.07
C LYS A 261 -32.88 -1.74 -16.16
N ASN A 262 -34.10 -2.05 -16.61
CA ASN A 262 -35.07 -2.67 -15.73
C ASN A 262 -34.98 -4.20 -15.77
N HIS A 263 -34.25 -4.77 -14.83
CA HIS A 263 -34.41 -6.17 -14.42
C HIS A 263 -35.72 -6.30 -13.61
N SER A 264 -36.84 -6.46 -14.30
CA SER A 264 -38.14 -6.70 -13.67
C SER A 264 -38.45 -8.20 -13.73
N PHE A 265 -39.04 -8.74 -12.65
CA PHE A 265 -39.60 -10.10 -12.67
C PHE A 265 -40.74 -10.27 -13.67
N LEU A 266 -41.38 -9.15 -14.09
CA LEU A 266 -42.43 -9.17 -15.10
C LEU A 266 -41.79 -9.03 -16.50
N PRO A 267 -41.99 -10.04 -17.38
CA PRO A 267 -41.56 -9.97 -18.78
C PRO A 267 -42.21 -8.78 -19.51
N PHE A 268 -41.51 -8.25 -20.53
CA PHE A 268 -41.96 -7.11 -21.32
C PHE A 268 -43.39 -7.31 -21.91
N ASP A 269 -43.63 -8.51 -22.43
CA ASP A 269 -44.94 -8.83 -23.06
C ASP A 269 -46.11 -8.80 -22.05
N LEU A 270 -45.88 -9.23 -20.82
CA LEU A 270 -46.87 -9.12 -19.76
C LEU A 270 -47.10 -7.67 -19.37
N LYS A 271 -46.03 -6.87 -19.24
CA LYS A 271 -46.19 -5.43 -18.99
C LYS A 271 -47.02 -4.75 -20.05
N LYS A 272 -46.74 -5.02 -21.33
CA LYS A 272 -47.49 -4.48 -22.45
C LYS A 272 -48.97 -4.92 -22.41
N LYS A 273 -49.24 -6.21 -22.13
CA LYS A 273 -50.60 -6.76 -22.07
C LYS A 273 -51.44 -6.11 -20.98
N PHE A 274 -50.82 -5.74 -19.85
CA PHE A 274 -51.52 -5.15 -18.70
C PHE A 274 -51.33 -3.63 -18.62
N ASN A 275 -50.88 -2.95 -19.68
CA ASN A 275 -50.60 -1.51 -19.72
C ASN A 275 -49.71 -1.00 -18.57
N LEU A 276 -48.73 -1.79 -18.15
CA LEU A 276 -47.78 -1.39 -17.14
C LEU A 276 -46.62 -0.60 -17.79
N PRO A 277 -45.99 0.35 -17.08
CA PRO A 277 -44.89 1.12 -17.61
C PRO A 277 -43.75 0.24 -18.08
N THR A 278 -43.20 0.55 -19.27
CA THR A 278 -42.07 -0.14 -19.91
C THR A 278 -40.89 0.82 -20.02
N PHE A 279 -39.77 0.35 -20.56
CA PHE A 279 -38.63 1.22 -20.85
C PHE A 279 -38.91 2.19 -22.03
N LEU A 280 -39.94 1.90 -22.89
CA LEU A 280 -40.29 2.76 -24.01
C LEU A 280 -40.87 4.09 -23.57
N GLU A 281 -41.72 4.10 -22.55
CA GLU A 281 -42.26 5.33 -21.98
C GLU A 281 -41.18 6.19 -21.33
N ASN A 282 -40.24 5.56 -20.64
CA ASN A 282 -39.09 6.27 -20.07
C ASN A 282 -38.20 6.88 -21.17
N ASP A 283 -37.88 6.13 -22.22
CA ASP A 283 -37.09 6.64 -23.34
C ASP A 283 -37.81 7.81 -24.03
N ALA A 284 -39.16 7.75 -24.19
CA ALA A 284 -39.94 8.84 -24.75
C ALA A 284 -39.88 10.11 -23.89
N ILE A 285 -39.90 9.99 -22.56
CA ILE A 285 -39.75 11.13 -21.63
C ILE A 285 -38.37 11.77 -21.78
N TYR A 286 -37.29 10.98 -21.79
CA TYR A 286 -35.93 11.50 -21.99
C TYR A 286 -35.77 12.16 -23.35
N THR A 287 -36.34 11.57 -24.39
CA THR A 287 -36.32 12.09 -25.77
C THR A 287 -37.02 13.45 -25.82
N TYR A 288 -38.23 13.54 -25.23
CA TYR A 288 -38.98 14.80 -25.19
C TYR A 288 -38.20 15.92 -24.51
N HIS A 289 -37.66 15.66 -23.30
CA HIS A 289 -36.93 16.68 -22.54
C HIS A 289 -35.64 17.09 -23.24
N PHE A 290 -34.91 16.14 -23.84
CA PHE A 290 -33.71 16.43 -24.61
C PHE A 290 -33.98 17.40 -25.74
N TYR A 291 -34.90 17.05 -26.67
CA TYR A 291 -35.21 17.90 -27.80
C TYR A 291 -35.87 19.23 -27.42
N ARG A 292 -36.73 19.24 -26.42
CA ARG A 292 -37.33 20.48 -25.93
C ARG A 292 -36.28 21.43 -25.40
N LEU A 293 -35.29 20.95 -24.67
CA LEU A 293 -34.21 21.76 -24.12
C LEU A 293 -33.36 22.43 -25.21
N LEU A 294 -33.16 21.76 -26.35
CA LEU A 294 -32.36 22.31 -27.44
C LEU A 294 -33.06 23.43 -28.19
N GLN A 295 -34.41 23.50 -28.19
CA GLN A 295 -35.19 24.36 -29.08
C GLN A 295 -34.92 25.86 -28.94
N ARG A 296 -34.58 26.33 -27.75
CA ARG A 296 -34.39 27.76 -27.48
C ARG A 296 -32.94 28.15 -27.13
N ALA A 297 -32.05 27.17 -27.11
CA ALA A 297 -30.66 27.42 -26.84
C ALA A 297 -29.95 28.01 -28.07
N LYS A 298 -29.14 29.05 -27.84
CA LYS A 298 -28.32 29.70 -28.85
C LYS A 298 -27.03 28.94 -29.13
N ARG A 299 -26.38 28.45 -28.04
CA ARG A 299 -25.13 27.68 -28.12
C ARG A 299 -25.29 26.36 -27.38
N ILE A 300 -25.02 25.28 -28.09
CA ILE A 300 -25.25 23.91 -27.59
C ILE A 300 -23.95 23.12 -27.72
N TYR A 301 -23.46 22.61 -26.62
CA TYR A 301 -22.27 21.74 -26.55
C TYR A 301 -22.69 20.36 -26.08
N LEU A 302 -22.55 19.37 -26.96
CA LEU A 302 -22.98 18.00 -26.74
C LEU A 302 -21.74 17.14 -26.57
N LEU A 303 -21.46 16.68 -25.33
CA LEU A 303 -20.24 15.98 -24.98
C LEU A 303 -20.48 14.48 -24.83
N TYR A 304 -19.67 13.65 -25.48
CA TYR A 304 -19.70 12.21 -25.32
C TYR A 304 -18.30 11.61 -25.17
N ASN A 305 -18.22 10.43 -24.58
CA ASN A 305 -16.97 9.70 -24.37
C ASN A 305 -16.76 8.69 -25.52
N THR A 306 -15.53 8.66 -26.07
CA THR A 306 -15.17 7.75 -27.17
C THR A 306 -14.43 6.49 -26.71
N GLN A 307 -14.09 6.38 -25.44
CA GLN A 307 -13.44 5.19 -24.89
C GLN A 307 -14.43 4.33 -24.10
N SER A 308 -14.33 3.02 -24.28
CA SER A 308 -15.06 2.07 -23.44
C SER A 308 -14.55 2.13 -21.99
N ASP A 309 -15.48 2.13 -21.06
CA ASP A 309 -15.20 2.06 -19.62
C ASP A 309 -15.92 0.80 -19.08
N GLY A 310 -15.16 -0.28 -18.98
CA GLY A 310 -15.70 -1.59 -18.61
C GLY A 310 -16.72 -2.15 -19.60
N LEU A 311 -17.97 -2.30 -19.15
CA LEU A 311 -19.07 -2.83 -19.96
C LEU A 311 -19.72 -1.79 -20.89
N ASN A 312 -19.37 -0.51 -20.75
CA ASN A 312 -19.91 0.54 -21.62
C ASN A 312 -19.05 0.67 -22.88
N SER A 313 -19.69 0.57 -24.05
CA SER A 313 -19.01 0.51 -25.36
C SER A 313 -18.35 1.83 -25.79
N GLY A 314 -18.59 2.94 -25.12
CA GLY A 314 -18.14 4.27 -25.58
C GLY A 314 -18.87 4.75 -26.84
N GLU A 315 -20.03 4.17 -27.15
CA GLU A 315 -20.82 4.53 -28.32
C GLU A 315 -21.51 5.88 -28.14
N MET A 316 -21.58 6.64 -29.23
CA MET A 316 -22.31 7.90 -29.30
C MET A 316 -23.81 7.65 -29.09
N SER A 317 -24.48 8.51 -28.33
CA SER A 317 -25.94 8.44 -28.12
C SER A 317 -26.70 8.49 -29.44
N ARG A 318 -27.83 7.74 -29.52
CA ARG A 318 -28.77 7.82 -30.61
C ARG A 318 -29.29 9.24 -30.86
N PHE A 319 -29.35 10.07 -29.85
CA PHE A 319 -29.75 11.49 -30.00
C PHE A 319 -28.77 12.26 -30.87
N LEU A 320 -27.47 12.04 -30.68
CA LEU A 320 -26.45 12.67 -31.52
C LEU A 320 -26.47 12.14 -32.94
N TYR A 321 -26.72 10.83 -33.14
CA TYR A 321 -26.91 10.25 -34.44
C TYR A 321 -28.09 10.88 -35.18
N GLN A 322 -29.24 11.07 -34.49
CA GLN A 322 -30.41 11.70 -35.07
C GLN A 322 -30.13 13.15 -35.53
N LEU A 323 -29.48 13.96 -34.65
CA LEU A 323 -29.10 15.34 -35.01
C LEU A 323 -28.12 15.38 -36.18
N LYS A 324 -27.16 14.45 -36.24
CA LYS A 324 -26.14 14.40 -37.30
C LYS A 324 -26.70 13.97 -38.67
N TYR A 325 -27.61 12.98 -38.72
CA TYR A 325 -28.13 12.43 -39.97
C TYR A 325 -29.46 13.02 -40.39
N GLN A 326 -30.15 13.75 -39.52
CA GLN A 326 -31.40 14.46 -39.80
C GLN A 326 -31.32 15.93 -39.33
N PRO A 327 -30.33 16.72 -39.81
CA PRO A 327 -30.19 18.09 -39.41
C PRO A 327 -31.34 18.93 -39.97
N GLN A 328 -31.80 19.92 -39.19
CA GLN A 328 -32.73 20.94 -39.67
C GLN A 328 -31.98 21.95 -40.54
N PRO A 329 -32.66 22.66 -41.45
CA PRO A 329 -32.01 23.56 -42.42
C PRO A 329 -31.07 24.61 -41.82
N ASP A 330 -31.38 25.10 -40.61
CA ASP A 330 -30.62 26.15 -39.92
C ASP A 330 -29.59 25.62 -38.90
N HIS A 331 -29.44 24.29 -38.76
CA HIS A 331 -28.48 23.70 -37.85
C HIS A 331 -27.06 23.76 -38.41
N GLN A 332 -26.16 24.38 -37.66
CA GLN A 332 -24.72 24.35 -37.89
C GLN A 332 -24.09 23.40 -36.88
N ILE A 333 -23.74 22.21 -37.32
CA ILE A 333 -23.16 21.17 -36.45
C ILE A 333 -21.67 21.02 -36.77
N GLU A 334 -20.83 21.31 -35.78
CA GLU A 334 -19.39 21.12 -35.85
C GLU A 334 -18.96 19.99 -34.89
N GLU A 335 -18.23 19.01 -35.40
CA GLU A 335 -17.69 17.91 -34.61
C GLU A 335 -16.23 18.19 -34.24
N LYS A 336 -15.93 18.27 -32.93
CA LYS A 336 -14.58 18.51 -32.38
C LYS A 336 -14.11 17.32 -31.57
N ARG A 337 -12.88 16.89 -31.82
CA ARG A 337 -12.22 15.87 -31.01
C ARG A 337 -11.27 16.54 -30.02
N LEU A 338 -11.58 16.44 -28.73
CA LEU A 338 -10.69 16.90 -27.67
C LEU A 338 -9.64 15.85 -27.37
N VAL A 339 -8.39 16.23 -27.47
CA VAL A 339 -7.23 15.41 -27.14
C VAL A 339 -6.53 16.04 -25.94
N LEU A 340 -6.35 15.26 -24.88
CA LEU A 340 -5.55 15.69 -23.76
C LEU A 340 -4.07 15.73 -24.17
N ASN A 341 -3.46 16.90 -24.13
CA ASN A 341 -2.01 17.04 -24.28
C ASN A 341 -1.33 16.56 -22.99
N TYR A 342 -1.12 15.25 -22.89
CA TYR A 342 -0.36 14.66 -21.81
C TYR A 342 1.13 14.82 -22.14
N LYS A 343 1.78 15.77 -21.51
CA LYS A 343 3.26 15.79 -21.47
C LYS A 343 3.68 14.67 -20.55
N THR A 344 4.01 13.52 -21.09
CA THR A 344 4.78 12.51 -20.34
C THR A 344 6.06 13.22 -19.88
N PRO A 345 6.33 13.26 -18.56
CA PRO A 345 7.63 13.69 -18.12
C PRO A 345 8.66 12.82 -18.86
N PRO A 346 9.76 13.40 -19.36
CA PRO A 346 10.77 12.62 -20.01
C PRO A 346 11.15 11.48 -19.07
N SER A 347 11.16 10.25 -19.56
CA SER A 347 11.80 9.10 -18.91
C SER A 347 13.29 9.38 -18.91
N GLY A 348 13.73 10.29 -18.06
CA GLY A 348 15.14 10.59 -17.89
C GLY A 348 15.75 9.52 -16.99
N ASP A 349 16.91 9.06 -17.34
CA ASP A 349 17.78 8.37 -16.38
C ASP A 349 17.99 9.30 -15.19
N TYR A 350 17.26 9.03 -14.10
CA TYR A 350 17.40 9.80 -12.87
C TYR A 350 18.83 9.63 -12.36
N SER A 351 19.57 10.73 -12.39
CA SER A 351 20.96 10.82 -11.97
C SER A 351 21.05 11.87 -10.87
N ILE A 352 21.57 11.50 -9.71
CA ILE A 352 21.74 12.39 -8.56
C ILE A 352 23.22 12.74 -8.43
N GLU A 353 23.53 14.02 -8.54
CA GLU A 353 24.87 14.55 -8.32
C GLU A 353 25.24 14.53 -6.83
N LYS A 354 26.49 14.21 -6.52
CA LYS A 354 27.00 14.15 -5.15
C LYS A 354 27.42 15.55 -4.66
N THR A 355 26.43 16.34 -4.29
CA THR A 355 26.63 17.67 -3.70
C THR A 355 27.40 17.61 -2.38
N GLU A 356 27.93 18.72 -1.91
CA GLU A 356 28.67 18.80 -0.63
C GLU A 356 27.86 18.27 0.56
N ASN A 357 26.58 18.54 0.64
CA ASN A 357 25.70 18.00 1.66
C ASN A 357 25.60 16.45 1.60
N ILE A 358 25.55 15.89 0.40
CA ILE A 358 25.57 14.43 0.21
C ILE A 358 26.92 13.86 0.63
N GLN A 359 28.04 14.51 0.30
CA GLN A 359 29.38 14.10 0.73
C GLN A 359 29.52 14.08 2.26
N GLN A 360 28.99 15.10 2.95
CA GLN A 360 28.96 15.13 4.44
C GLN A 360 28.16 13.96 5.02
N ARG A 361 27.02 13.63 4.42
CA ARG A 361 26.23 12.45 4.85
C ARG A 361 26.95 11.13 4.57
N LEU A 362 27.63 11.00 3.44
CA LEU A 362 28.44 9.83 3.13
C LEU A 362 29.60 9.66 4.12
N ARG A 363 30.26 10.76 4.51
CA ARG A 363 31.26 10.74 5.57
C ARG A 363 30.71 10.24 6.90
N ALA A 364 29.54 10.73 7.30
CA ALA A 364 28.88 10.26 8.53
C ALA A 364 28.47 8.76 8.47
N ILE A 365 28.18 8.23 7.26
CA ILE A 365 27.95 6.80 7.05
C ILE A 365 29.26 6.02 7.19
N ALA A 366 30.37 6.51 6.61
CA ALA A 366 31.69 5.87 6.73
C ALA A 366 32.19 5.81 8.18
N GLU A 367 31.98 6.87 8.95
CA GLU A 367 32.31 6.92 10.39
C GLU A 367 31.49 5.91 11.22
N LYS A 368 30.23 5.69 10.85
CA LYS A 368 29.39 4.64 11.46
C LYS A 368 29.77 3.25 11.01
N GLY A 369 30.18 3.10 9.78
CA GLY A 369 30.61 1.88 9.13
C GLY A 369 29.70 1.37 8.03
N PHE A 370 30.33 0.88 6.97
CA PHE A 370 29.66 0.17 5.89
C PHE A 370 29.47 -1.31 6.25
N SER A 371 28.25 -1.78 6.14
CA SER A 371 27.95 -3.20 6.26
C SER A 371 28.04 -3.91 4.89
N PRO A 372 28.20 -5.25 4.85
CA PRO A 372 28.17 -6.02 3.61
C PRO A 372 26.91 -5.75 2.78
N SER A 373 25.75 -5.68 3.44
CA SER A 373 24.46 -5.37 2.78
C SER A 373 24.42 -3.96 2.20
N SER A 374 25.07 -2.99 2.86
CA SER A 374 25.15 -1.60 2.39
C SER A 374 25.98 -1.48 1.10
N LEU A 375 27.16 -2.11 1.06
CA LEU A 375 28.03 -2.13 -0.10
C LEU A 375 27.43 -2.95 -1.26
N SER A 376 26.83 -4.09 -0.96
CA SER A 376 26.10 -4.89 -1.96
C SER A 376 24.91 -4.13 -2.56
N LEU A 377 24.22 -3.28 -1.77
CA LEU A 377 23.15 -2.43 -2.27
C LEU A 377 23.69 -1.39 -3.27
N TYR A 378 24.85 -0.77 -2.96
CA TYR A 378 25.49 0.17 -3.87
C TYR A 378 25.90 -0.51 -5.19
N LEU A 379 26.49 -1.70 -5.12
CA LEU A 379 26.86 -2.47 -6.31
C LEU A 379 25.65 -2.79 -7.19
N ARG A 380 24.54 -3.20 -6.56
CA ARG A 380 23.31 -3.53 -7.26
C ARG A 380 22.65 -2.30 -7.88
N ASN A 381 22.49 -1.25 -7.10
CA ASN A 381 21.82 -0.02 -7.53
C ASN A 381 22.25 1.19 -6.69
N PRO A 382 23.20 2.03 -7.22
CA PRO A 382 23.64 3.23 -6.53
C PRO A 382 22.53 4.20 -6.16
N LEU A 383 21.48 4.33 -6.99
CA LEU A 383 20.36 5.22 -6.72
C LEU A 383 19.53 4.71 -5.54
N GLU A 384 19.31 3.40 -5.43
CA GLU A 384 18.63 2.78 -4.29
C GLU A 384 19.44 2.93 -3.00
N PHE A 385 20.78 2.80 -3.08
CA PHE A 385 21.67 3.09 -1.96
C PHE A 385 21.51 4.54 -1.49
N TYR A 386 21.44 5.51 -2.40
CA TYR A 386 21.20 6.91 -2.07
C TYR A 386 19.88 7.08 -1.31
N TYR A 387 18.79 6.54 -1.82
CA TYR A 387 17.49 6.65 -1.14
C TYR A 387 17.49 5.98 0.25
N GLN A 388 17.97 4.75 0.34
CA GLN A 388 17.85 3.98 1.59
C GLN A 388 18.91 4.37 2.64
N ARG A 389 20.15 4.66 2.24
CA ARG A 389 21.27 4.89 3.16
C ARG A 389 21.57 6.37 3.39
N VAL A 390 21.58 7.18 2.33
CA VAL A 390 21.87 8.61 2.44
C VAL A 390 20.65 9.41 2.88
N LEU A 391 19.50 9.19 2.26
CA LEU A 391 18.25 9.85 2.62
C LEU A 391 17.49 9.14 3.74
N LYS A 392 17.82 7.89 4.04
CA LYS A 392 17.14 7.02 5.02
C LYS A 392 15.65 6.84 4.72
N ILE A 393 15.28 6.89 3.45
CA ILE A 393 13.93 6.56 3.00
C ILE A 393 13.75 5.05 3.17
N LYS A 394 12.83 4.66 4.02
CA LYS A 394 12.47 3.25 4.23
C LYS A 394 11.10 3.01 3.59
N GLU A 395 10.93 1.88 2.94
CA GLU A 395 9.59 1.39 2.62
C GLU A 395 8.81 1.23 3.93
N LYS A 396 7.52 1.64 3.90
CA LYS A 396 6.66 1.39 5.06
C LYS A 396 6.59 -0.12 5.29
N THR A 397 7.00 -0.53 6.48
CA THR A 397 6.79 -1.91 6.93
C THR A 397 5.28 -2.16 6.99
N THR A 398 4.78 -2.98 6.08
CA THR A 398 3.39 -3.42 6.14
C THR A 398 3.29 -4.56 7.14
N VAL A 399 2.34 -4.44 8.06
CA VAL A 399 2.01 -5.55 8.96
C VAL A 399 1.48 -6.73 8.13
N GLU A 400 2.11 -7.87 8.26
CA GLU A 400 1.79 -9.09 7.49
C GLU A 400 1.12 -10.14 8.37
N SER A 401 0.12 -10.82 7.81
CA SER A 401 -0.54 -11.96 8.48
C SER A 401 0.35 -13.21 8.58
N THR A 402 1.42 -13.23 7.78
CA THR A 402 2.39 -14.34 7.74
C THR A 402 3.77 -13.79 8.07
N ILE A 403 4.58 -14.63 8.72
CA ILE A 403 5.97 -14.29 8.98
C ILE A 403 6.68 -13.96 7.67
N ASN A 404 7.28 -12.77 7.61
CA ASN A 404 8.03 -12.29 6.47
C ASN A 404 9.39 -13.01 6.33
N HIS A 405 10.10 -12.75 5.24
CA HIS A 405 11.37 -13.43 4.96
C HIS A 405 12.48 -13.05 5.95
N MET A 406 12.49 -11.83 6.45
CA MET A 406 13.49 -11.33 7.40
C MET A 406 13.30 -12.00 8.77
N ASP A 407 12.07 -12.07 9.27
CA ASP A 407 11.75 -12.70 10.55
C ASP A 407 12.04 -14.21 10.54
N LYS A 408 11.83 -14.88 9.38
CA LYS A 408 12.26 -16.29 9.21
C LYS A 408 13.77 -16.45 9.30
N GLY A 409 14.51 -15.51 8.71
CA GLY A 409 15.97 -15.48 8.81
C GLY A 409 16.41 -15.32 10.24
N ASN A 410 15.94 -14.26 10.92
CA ASN A 410 16.28 -13.96 12.30
C ASN A 410 15.98 -15.14 13.25
N LEU A 411 14.79 -15.77 13.08
CA LEU A 411 14.44 -16.93 13.90
C LEU A 411 15.44 -18.08 13.75
N VAL A 412 15.85 -18.39 12.52
CA VAL A 412 16.79 -19.50 12.27
C VAL A 412 18.17 -19.14 12.84
N HIS A 413 18.67 -17.92 12.61
CA HIS A 413 19.96 -17.47 13.15
C HIS A 413 19.99 -17.52 14.67
N GLU A 414 18.99 -16.91 15.37
CA GLU A 414 18.91 -16.91 16.81
C GLU A 414 18.81 -18.33 17.41
N VAL A 415 17.99 -19.20 16.80
CA VAL A 415 17.83 -20.58 17.29
C VAL A 415 19.13 -21.37 17.10
N VAL A 416 19.78 -21.26 15.95
CA VAL A 416 21.04 -21.97 15.69
C VAL A 416 22.14 -21.45 16.61
N GLU A 417 22.29 -20.14 16.76
CA GLU A 417 23.22 -19.55 17.72
C GLU A 417 23.04 -20.15 19.12
N GLN A 418 21.82 -20.10 19.66
CA GLN A 418 21.51 -20.53 21.03
C GLN A 418 21.68 -22.05 21.24
N LEU A 419 21.54 -22.86 20.18
CA LEU A 419 21.80 -24.30 20.23
C LEU A 419 23.30 -24.60 20.34
N TYR A 420 24.14 -23.87 19.60
CA TYR A 420 25.58 -24.12 19.55
C TYR A 420 26.36 -23.35 20.66
N LEU A 421 25.82 -22.28 21.22
CA LEU A 421 26.49 -21.43 22.19
C LEU A 421 27.11 -22.19 23.40
N PRO A 422 26.45 -23.23 24.00
CA PRO A 422 27.04 -23.99 25.10
C PRO A 422 28.28 -24.79 24.72
N TYR A 423 28.46 -25.05 23.42
CA TYR A 423 29.53 -25.93 22.90
C TYR A 423 30.67 -25.14 22.23
N ARG A 424 30.73 -23.83 22.45
CA ARG A 424 31.78 -22.97 21.92
C ARG A 424 33.15 -23.38 22.48
N ASN A 425 34.17 -23.40 21.60
CA ASN A 425 35.54 -23.84 21.89
C ASN A 425 35.63 -25.31 22.38
N GLN A 426 34.70 -26.15 21.96
CA GLN A 426 34.70 -27.56 22.28
C GLN A 426 34.50 -28.38 21.00
N MET A 427 35.10 -29.57 20.96
CA MET A 427 34.84 -30.56 19.92
C MET A 427 33.46 -31.13 20.09
N LEU A 428 32.63 -31.02 19.07
CA LEU A 428 31.28 -31.55 19.08
C LEU A 428 31.29 -33.08 19.04
N THR A 429 30.44 -33.67 19.86
CA THR A 429 30.21 -35.10 19.92
C THR A 429 28.80 -35.49 19.47
N PRO A 430 28.50 -36.73 19.08
CA PRO A 430 27.12 -37.14 18.75
C PRO A 430 26.12 -36.93 19.88
N ALA A 431 26.58 -37.00 21.17
CA ALA A 431 25.72 -36.76 22.31
C ALA A 431 25.24 -35.29 22.39
N ASP A 432 26.08 -34.36 22.00
CA ASP A 432 25.74 -32.93 21.99
C ASP A 432 24.61 -32.63 20.98
N PHE A 433 24.67 -33.24 19.79
CA PHE A 433 23.59 -33.10 18.81
C PHE A 433 22.27 -33.70 19.30
N LYS A 434 22.29 -34.77 20.09
CA LYS A 434 21.07 -35.30 20.71
C LYS A 434 20.45 -34.28 21.65
N GLN A 435 21.28 -33.67 22.52
CA GLN A 435 20.81 -32.61 23.43
C GLN A 435 20.29 -31.37 22.68
N MET A 436 20.97 -30.92 21.61
CA MET A 436 20.50 -29.84 20.78
C MET A 436 19.13 -30.13 20.15
N LYS A 437 18.90 -31.34 19.66
CA LYS A 437 17.61 -31.76 19.07
C LYS A 437 16.49 -31.77 20.11
N GLU A 438 16.76 -32.20 21.35
CA GLU A 438 15.80 -32.17 22.46
C GLU A 438 15.43 -30.73 22.84
N ARG A 439 16.39 -29.79 22.82
CA ARG A 439 16.19 -28.38 23.13
C ARG A 439 15.57 -27.57 21.99
N LEU A 440 15.57 -28.09 20.77
CA LEU A 440 15.13 -27.34 19.56
C LEU A 440 13.71 -26.82 19.67
N LEU A 441 12.73 -27.69 20.03
CA LEU A 441 11.33 -27.28 20.04
C LEU A 441 11.01 -26.22 21.10
N PRO A 442 11.40 -26.38 22.37
CA PRO A 442 11.19 -25.35 23.39
C PRO A 442 11.82 -24.00 23.01
N LEU A 443 13.03 -24.02 22.47
CA LEU A 443 13.76 -22.81 22.08
C LEU A 443 13.08 -22.13 20.88
N MET A 444 12.66 -22.90 19.90
CA MET A 444 11.92 -22.35 18.76
C MET A 444 10.59 -21.73 19.17
N GLU A 445 9.88 -22.32 20.12
CA GLU A 445 8.63 -21.77 20.64
C GLU A 445 8.84 -20.44 21.34
N GLU A 446 9.86 -20.37 22.19
CA GLU A 446 10.23 -19.14 22.89
C GLU A 446 10.58 -18.01 21.91
N ARG A 447 11.48 -18.28 20.96
CA ARG A 447 11.94 -17.29 19.99
C ARG A 447 10.86 -16.89 18.99
N TYR A 448 10.04 -17.84 18.57
CA TYR A 448 8.92 -17.54 17.69
C TYR A 448 7.90 -16.58 18.35
N GLN A 449 7.61 -16.76 19.63
CA GLN A 449 6.72 -15.88 20.39
C GLN A 449 7.32 -14.48 20.57
N SER A 450 8.64 -14.36 20.75
CA SER A 450 9.32 -13.08 20.91
C SER A 450 9.36 -12.26 19.60
N ILE A 451 9.44 -12.92 18.44
CA ILE A 451 9.50 -12.26 17.14
C ILE A 451 8.09 -11.98 16.59
N TYR A 452 7.14 -12.85 16.88
CA TYR A 452 5.79 -12.79 16.32
C TYR A 452 4.72 -12.73 17.41
N HIS A 453 4.26 -11.51 17.72
CA HIS A 453 3.28 -11.23 18.78
C HIS A 453 1.81 -11.38 18.37
N GLY A 454 1.50 -11.83 17.16
CA GLY A 454 0.13 -11.95 16.63
C GLY A 454 -0.69 -13.04 17.35
N ALA A 455 -1.98 -12.77 17.60
CA ALA A 455 -2.89 -13.65 18.35
C ALA A 455 -3.16 -15.04 17.68
N GLU A 456 -2.83 -15.22 16.41
CA GLU A 456 -3.03 -16.47 15.66
C GLU A 456 -1.68 -17.10 15.24
N ASN A 457 -0.67 -17.06 16.12
CA ASN A 457 0.72 -17.40 15.84
C ASN A 457 0.92 -18.80 15.24
N ARG A 458 0.10 -19.79 15.59
CA ARG A 458 0.28 -21.21 15.22
C ARG A 458 -0.89 -21.76 14.41
N THR A 459 -1.59 -20.94 13.64
CA THR A 459 -2.70 -21.40 12.80
C THR A 459 -2.38 -21.22 11.31
N GLY A 460 -2.97 -22.05 10.47
CA GLY A 460 -2.90 -21.90 9.02
C GLY A 460 -1.46 -21.90 8.48
N ARG A 461 -1.12 -20.91 7.65
CA ARG A 461 0.16 -20.78 6.97
C ARG A 461 1.35 -20.61 7.93
N ASN A 462 1.16 -19.90 9.04
CA ASN A 462 2.23 -19.68 10.04
C ASN A 462 2.64 -20.96 10.74
N HIS A 463 1.70 -21.86 11.02
CA HIS A 463 2.01 -23.17 11.55
C HIS A 463 2.85 -23.99 10.57
N ILE A 464 2.50 -23.98 9.29
CA ILE A 464 3.29 -24.68 8.25
C ILE A 464 4.71 -24.10 8.18
N ILE A 465 4.85 -22.77 8.20
CA ILE A 465 6.16 -22.12 8.18
C ILE A 465 6.99 -22.55 9.39
N PHE A 466 6.41 -22.54 10.59
CA PHE A 466 7.08 -22.98 11.81
C PHE A 466 7.58 -24.43 11.70
N GLU A 467 6.73 -25.35 11.26
CA GLU A 467 7.09 -26.76 11.11
C GLU A 467 8.17 -26.98 10.04
N VAL A 468 8.12 -26.22 8.94
CA VAL A 468 9.15 -26.25 7.89
C VAL A 468 10.50 -25.76 8.42
N LEU A 469 10.53 -24.66 9.17
CA LEU A 469 11.77 -24.12 9.75
C LEU A 469 12.33 -25.10 10.80
N LYS A 470 11.48 -25.63 11.68
CA LYS A 470 11.86 -26.65 12.66
C LYS A 470 12.49 -27.87 11.98
N LYS A 471 11.84 -28.38 10.92
CA LYS A 471 12.37 -29.50 10.16
C LYS A 471 13.72 -29.17 9.52
N SER A 472 13.87 -28.00 8.94
CA SER A 472 15.13 -27.58 8.29
C SER A 472 16.29 -27.50 9.29
N ILE A 473 16.06 -26.98 10.51
CA ILE A 473 17.08 -26.96 11.56
C ILE A 473 17.39 -28.38 12.04
N LEU A 474 16.38 -29.21 12.24
CA LEU A 474 16.57 -30.63 12.64
C LEU A 474 17.38 -31.43 11.59
N ASP A 475 17.07 -31.23 10.31
CA ASP A 475 17.78 -31.87 9.20
C ASP A 475 19.25 -31.38 9.15
N PHE A 476 19.51 -30.09 9.37
CA PHE A 476 20.85 -29.53 9.49
C PHE A 476 21.64 -30.16 10.63
N LEU A 477 21.08 -30.21 11.86
CA LEU A 477 21.71 -30.86 13.01
C LEU A 477 22.00 -32.34 12.74
N THR A 478 21.11 -33.00 11.99
CA THR A 478 21.28 -34.42 11.65
C THR A 478 22.41 -34.65 10.66
N ILE A 479 22.62 -33.71 9.72
CA ILE A 479 23.75 -33.75 8.78
C ILE A 479 25.06 -33.58 9.55
N GLU A 480 25.16 -32.58 10.42
CA GLU A 480 26.40 -32.37 11.21
C GLU A 480 26.69 -33.53 12.18
N GLU A 481 25.65 -34.08 12.83
CA GLU A 481 25.80 -35.30 13.63
C GLU A 481 26.39 -36.45 12.83
N LYS A 482 25.87 -36.72 11.62
CA LYS A 482 26.39 -37.74 10.73
C LYS A 482 27.84 -37.47 10.33
N CYS A 483 28.20 -36.19 10.07
CA CYS A 483 29.60 -35.84 9.80
C CYS A 483 30.51 -36.22 10.96
N VAL A 484 30.10 -35.94 12.21
CA VAL A 484 30.89 -36.28 13.42
C VAL A 484 30.92 -37.78 13.62
N GLN A 485 29.83 -38.52 13.42
CA GLN A 485 29.80 -39.99 13.49
C GLN A 485 30.70 -40.67 12.46
N GLN A 486 30.93 -40.02 11.32
CA GLN A 486 31.85 -40.48 10.26
C GLN A 486 33.33 -40.13 10.56
N GLY A 487 33.63 -39.58 11.75
CA GLY A 487 34.96 -39.25 12.19
C GLY A 487 35.43 -37.86 11.86
N ASN A 488 34.58 -36.98 11.29
CA ASN A 488 34.97 -35.58 11.10
C ASN A 488 34.90 -34.81 12.44
N ARG A 489 35.77 -33.85 12.59
CA ARG A 489 35.87 -33.03 13.79
C ARG A 489 35.26 -31.64 13.49
N ILE A 490 34.35 -31.18 14.36
CA ILE A 490 33.74 -29.88 14.28
C ILE A 490 33.98 -29.17 15.63
N GLU A 491 34.62 -28.01 15.61
CA GLU A 491 34.82 -27.16 16.78
C GLU A 491 34.34 -25.74 16.45
N ILE A 492 33.38 -25.23 17.23
CA ILE A 492 32.81 -23.88 17.05
C ILE A 492 33.73 -22.86 17.73
N LEU A 493 34.32 -21.95 16.97
CA LEU A 493 35.15 -20.88 17.52
C LEU A 493 34.33 -19.66 17.86
N HIS A 494 33.54 -19.15 16.91
CA HIS A 494 32.72 -17.97 17.09
C HIS A 494 31.31 -18.18 16.49
N LEU A 495 30.31 -17.56 17.13
CA LEU A 495 28.93 -17.46 16.68
C LEU A 495 28.50 -16.01 16.74
N GLU A 496 27.74 -15.56 15.75
CA GLU A 496 27.27 -14.15 15.62
C GLU A 496 28.38 -13.17 16.02
N HIS A 497 29.56 -13.36 15.38
CA HIS A 497 30.78 -12.64 15.74
C HIS A 497 30.78 -11.23 15.16
N PRO A 498 30.61 -10.17 15.98
CA PRO A 498 30.66 -8.80 15.48
C PRO A 498 32.08 -8.40 15.09
N PHE A 499 32.20 -7.62 14.04
CA PHE A 499 33.47 -7.03 13.65
C PHE A 499 33.34 -5.53 13.39
N GLU A 500 34.38 -4.81 13.73
CA GLU A 500 34.60 -3.41 13.34
C GLU A 500 36.06 -3.27 12.91
N GLN A 501 36.27 -2.92 11.65
CA GLN A 501 37.61 -2.74 11.09
C GLN A 501 37.71 -1.38 10.40
N SER A 502 38.71 -0.57 10.77
CA SER A 502 38.99 0.68 10.09
C SER A 502 39.99 0.45 8.96
N ILE A 503 39.68 0.97 7.80
CA ILE A 503 40.53 0.97 6.63
C ILE A 503 40.87 2.40 6.19
N GLN A 504 42.04 2.64 5.66
CA GLN A 504 42.45 3.92 5.08
C GLN A 504 42.59 3.78 3.56
N LEU A 505 41.84 4.60 2.84
CA LEU A 505 41.92 4.60 1.38
C LEU A 505 42.80 5.74 0.87
N PRO A 506 43.59 5.51 -0.18
CA PRO A 506 44.31 6.59 -0.86
C PRO A 506 43.35 7.65 -1.39
N GLY A 507 43.62 8.93 -1.09
CA GLY A 507 42.78 10.05 -1.56
C GLY A 507 41.57 10.37 -0.69
N ILE A 508 41.32 9.63 0.40
CA ILE A 508 40.28 9.93 1.42
C ILE A 508 41.01 10.25 2.73
N ASP A 509 40.73 11.44 3.30
CA ASP A 509 41.43 12.02 4.47
C ASP A 509 40.92 11.53 5.82
N PHE A 510 39.97 10.61 5.84
CA PHE A 510 39.37 10.03 7.05
C PHE A 510 39.32 8.50 6.97
N PRO A 511 39.36 7.80 8.12
CA PRO A 511 39.21 6.36 8.15
C PRO A 511 37.78 5.93 7.84
N ILE A 512 37.62 4.84 7.10
CA ILE A 512 36.36 4.23 6.77
C ILE A 512 36.21 2.96 7.60
N LYS A 513 35.08 2.85 8.32
CA LYS A 513 34.78 1.66 9.09
C LYS A 513 34.03 0.63 8.25
N LEU A 514 34.39 -0.63 8.41
CA LEU A 514 33.65 -1.79 7.95
C LEU A 514 33.04 -2.46 9.20
N VAL A 515 31.74 -2.71 9.18
CA VAL A 515 31.02 -3.28 10.31
C VAL A 515 30.11 -4.42 9.88
N GLY A 516 29.91 -5.39 10.75
CA GLY A 516 28.99 -6.49 10.47
C GLY A 516 29.10 -7.59 11.52
N VAL A 517 28.42 -8.69 11.23
CA VAL A 517 28.43 -9.88 12.07
C VAL A 517 28.68 -11.08 11.18
N VAL A 518 29.57 -11.96 11.60
CA VAL A 518 29.82 -13.25 10.93
C VAL A 518 29.02 -14.32 11.69
N ASP A 519 28.15 -15.04 11.01
CA ASP A 519 27.22 -15.96 11.65
C ASP A 519 27.93 -17.09 12.39
N ARG A 520 28.92 -17.72 11.76
CA ARG A 520 29.72 -18.82 12.37
C ARG A 520 31.14 -18.85 11.84
N ILE A 521 32.10 -19.04 12.75
CA ILE A 521 33.49 -19.42 12.44
C ILE A 521 33.78 -20.70 13.17
N ASP A 522 34.21 -21.74 12.45
CA ASP A 522 34.51 -23.05 12.99
C ASP A 522 35.75 -23.71 12.37
N LEU A 523 36.23 -24.76 13.04
CA LEU A 523 37.20 -25.68 12.51
C LEU A 523 36.51 -26.97 12.10
N TYR A 524 36.56 -27.28 10.83
CA TYR A 524 36.11 -28.58 10.27
C TYR A 524 37.31 -29.41 9.89
N ASN A 525 37.62 -30.44 10.67
CA ASN A 525 38.92 -31.11 10.66
C ASN A 525 40.02 -30.06 10.91
N ASP A 526 40.89 -29.80 9.94
CA ASP A 526 41.96 -28.80 10.07
C ASP A 526 41.68 -27.55 9.20
N THR A 527 40.48 -27.40 8.70
CA THR A 527 40.08 -26.27 7.84
C THR A 527 39.26 -25.26 8.65
N LEU A 528 39.78 -24.02 8.72
CA LEU A 528 39.04 -22.90 9.28
C LEU A 528 37.95 -22.46 8.28
N ARG A 529 36.69 -22.49 8.72
CA ARG A 529 35.55 -22.09 7.88
C ARG A 529 34.89 -20.81 8.40
N ILE A 530 34.62 -19.88 7.48
CA ILE A 530 33.75 -18.71 7.69
C ILE A 530 32.42 -19.06 7.02
N ILE A 531 31.35 -19.06 7.79
CA ILE A 531 30.05 -19.57 7.37
C ILE A 531 29.01 -18.47 7.53
N ASP A 532 28.19 -18.30 6.51
CA ASP A 532 26.99 -17.48 6.51
C ASP A 532 25.77 -18.39 6.34
N TYR A 533 24.72 -18.17 7.15
CA TYR A 533 23.49 -18.94 7.10
C TYR A 533 22.46 -18.29 6.21
N LYS A 534 21.80 -19.05 5.35
CA LYS A 534 20.71 -18.54 4.52
C LYS A 534 19.48 -19.45 4.58
N THR A 535 18.34 -18.85 4.89
CA THR A 535 17.04 -19.54 4.87
C THR A 535 16.45 -19.66 3.46
N GLY A 536 17.02 -18.96 2.47
CA GLY A 536 16.68 -19.04 1.05
C GLY A 536 17.39 -20.18 0.31
N MET A 537 16.93 -20.47 -0.91
CA MET A 537 17.60 -21.41 -1.80
C MET A 537 18.86 -20.79 -2.40
N ILE A 538 20.04 -21.31 -2.06
CA ILE A 538 21.31 -20.92 -2.64
C ILE A 538 21.88 -22.09 -3.44
N GLN A 539 22.49 -21.78 -4.57
CA GLN A 539 23.15 -22.77 -5.42
C GLN A 539 24.66 -22.53 -5.48
N PRO A 540 25.49 -23.57 -5.63
CA PRO A 540 26.97 -23.43 -5.67
C PRO A 540 27.47 -22.46 -6.73
N ARG A 541 26.76 -22.31 -7.86
CA ARG A 541 27.13 -21.37 -8.92
C ARG A 541 27.12 -19.90 -8.46
N GLN A 542 26.33 -19.55 -7.44
CA GLN A 542 26.25 -18.18 -6.89
C GLN A 542 27.47 -17.82 -6.01
N LEU A 543 28.28 -18.80 -5.67
CA LEU A 543 29.53 -18.63 -4.91
C LEU A 543 30.76 -18.86 -5.77
N LYS A 544 30.58 -19.01 -7.08
CA LYS A 544 31.68 -19.15 -8.03
C LYS A 544 32.00 -17.79 -8.65
N LEU A 545 33.24 -17.29 -8.43
CA LEU A 545 33.75 -16.08 -9.02
C LEU A 545 34.37 -16.43 -10.40
N PRO A 546 33.78 -15.98 -11.51
CA PRO A 546 34.38 -16.21 -12.83
C PRO A 546 35.65 -15.38 -13.05
N HIS A 547 35.58 -14.08 -12.75
CA HIS A 547 36.68 -13.09 -12.84
C HIS A 547 36.32 -11.90 -11.92
N TRP A 548 37.31 -11.07 -11.55
CA TRP A 548 37.12 -10.00 -10.56
C TRP A 548 36.27 -8.83 -11.08
N GLU A 549 36.31 -8.57 -12.39
CA GLU A 549 35.57 -7.49 -13.06
C GLU A 549 34.03 -7.72 -13.03
N VAL A 550 33.60 -8.92 -12.66
CA VAL A 550 32.18 -9.24 -12.57
C VAL A 550 31.42 -8.34 -11.59
N PHE A 551 32.07 -7.81 -10.57
CA PHE A 551 31.47 -6.85 -9.64
C PHE A 551 31.17 -5.49 -10.28
N ASP A 552 31.77 -5.15 -11.39
CA ASP A 552 31.49 -3.94 -12.18
C ASP A 552 30.31 -4.17 -13.15
N GLU A 553 30.18 -5.39 -13.68
CA GLU A 553 29.31 -5.72 -14.81
C GLU A 553 27.95 -6.29 -14.40
N GLN A 554 27.88 -7.02 -13.28
CA GLN A 554 26.70 -7.76 -12.88
C GLN A 554 26.27 -7.48 -11.45
N THR A 555 24.96 -7.51 -11.23
CA THR A 555 24.34 -7.16 -9.94
C THR A 555 24.10 -8.36 -9.01
N ASP A 556 24.31 -9.59 -9.47
CA ASP A 556 23.81 -10.82 -8.81
C ASP A 556 24.83 -11.54 -7.91
N PHE A 557 25.89 -10.84 -7.48
CA PHE A 557 26.98 -11.40 -6.66
C PHE A 557 26.96 -10.95 -5.19
N ALA A 558 25.82 -10.55 -4.66
CA ALA A 558 25.70 -10.06 -3.28
C ALA A 558 26.18 -11.07 -2.23
N TYR A 559 25.87 -12.35 -2.39
CA TYR A 559 26.29 -13.43 -1.48
C TYR A 559 27.80 -13.65 -1.52
N LEU A 560 28.36 -13.64 -2.72
CA LEU A 560 29.78 -13.77 -2.94
C LEU A 560 30.54 -12.61 -2.32
N PHE A 561 30.09 -11.38 -2.55
CA PHE A 561 30.68 -10.17 -1.98
C PHE A 561 30.64 -10.20 -0.43
N GLN A 562 29.52 -10.64 0.15
CA GLN A 562 29.37 -10.76 1.60
C GLN A 562 30.41 -11.72 2.21
N ILE A 563 30.57 -12.89 1.63
CA ILE A 563 31.53 -13.90 2.11
C ILE A 563 32.96 -13.43 1.97
N LEU A 564 33.30 -12.79 0.84
CA LEU A 564 34.64 -12.24 0.63
C LEU A 564 34.93 -11.10 1.61
N LEU A 565 33.95 -10.24 1.91
CA LEU A 565 34.12 -9.18 2.91
C LEU A 565 34.34 -9.76 4.32
N TYR A 566 33.60 -10.81 4.70
CA TYR A 566 33.83 -11.53 5.96
C TYR A 566 35.25 -12.12 6.02
N SER A 567 35.69 -12.69 4.92
CA SER A 567 37.04 -13.26 4.83
C SER A 567 38.13 -12.19 4.92
N TYR A 568 37.92 -11.06 4.27
CA TYR A 568 38.83 -9.93 4.32
C TYR A 568 39.02 -9.38 5.74
N VAL A 569 37.94 -9.13 6.45
CA VAL A 569 38.03 -8.61 7.84
C VAL A 569 38.57 -9.63 8.84
N GLN A 570 38.54 -10.92 8.50
CA GLN A 570 39.12 -12.00 9.31
C GLN A 570 40.50 -12.43 8.79
N LYS A 571 41.17 -11.64 7.91
CA LYS A 571 42.48 -11.96 7.29
C LYS A 571 43.55 -12.37 8.32
N SER A 572 43.55 -11.71 9.49
CA SER A 572 44.49 -12.01 10.59
C SER A 572 44.24 -13.37 11.26
N LEU A 573 43.00 -13.82 11.30
CA LEU A 573 42.63 -15.15 11.81
C LEU A 573 42.91 -16.22 10.73
N LEU A 574 42.58 -15.95 9.48
CA LEU A 574 42.82 -16.86 8.36
C LEU A 574 44.31 -17.14 8.16
N SER A 575 45.19 -16.16 8.34
CA SER A 575 46.63 -16.31 8.19
C SER A 575 47.29 -17.28 9.19
N LYS A 576 46.61 -17.60 10.29
CA LYS A 576 47.10 -18.56 11.30
C LYS A 576 46.82 -20.01 10.94
N HIS A 577 46.00 -20.26 9.91
CA HIS A 577 45.56 -21.59 9.50
C HIS A 577 46.05 -21.91 8.07
N GLN A 578 46.52 -23.12 7.87
CA GLN A 578 47.02 -23.54 6.53
C GLN A 578 45.88 -23.78 5.53
N LYS A 579 44.73 -24.24 6.04
CA LYS A 579 43.56 -24.52 5.22
C LYS A 579 42.38 -23.63 5.65
N THR A 580 41.89 -22.85 4.72
CA THR A 580 40.78 -21.91 4.99
C THR A 580 39.71 -22.01 3.90
N ALA A 581 38.46 -21.86 4.30
CA ALA A 581 37.32 -21.83 3.40
C ALA A 581 36.27 -20.82 3.89
N ALA A 582 35.57 -20.21 2.96
CA ALA A 582 34.40 -19.38 3.29
C ALA A 582 33.24 -19.79 2.41
N GLY A 583 32.04 -19.75 2.96
CA GLY A 583 30.89 -20.25 2.22
C GLY A 583 29.56 -20.08 2.92
N ILE A 584 28.53 -20.66 2.33
CA ILE A 584 27.14 -20.58 2.78
C ILE A 584 26.61 -21.95 3.12
N ILE A 585 25.83 -22.03 4.20
CA ILE A 585 24.92 -23.12 4.48
C ILE A 585 23.50 -22.65 4.23
N SER A 586 22.83 -23.23 3.22
CA SER A 586 21.44 -22.91 2.89
C SER A 586 20.50 -23.93 3.49
N PHE A 587 19.60 -23.52 4.38
CA PHE A 587 18.59 -24.39 4.99
C PHE A 587 17.56 -24.94 4.00
N ARG A 588 17.51 -24.40 2.78
CA ARG A 588 16.72 -24.94 1.68
C ARG A 588 17.49 -25.85 0.73
N ASN A 589 18.82 -25.89 0.85
CA ASN A 589 19.70 -26.73 0.00
C ASN A 589 20.68 -27.52 0.86
N LEU A 590 20.20 -28.11 1.93
CA LEU A 590 20.98 -28.92 2.87
C LEU A 590 21.76 -30.12 2.23
N PRO A 591 21.29 -30.75 1.14
CA PRO A 591 22.10 -31.79 0.48
C PRO A 591 23.47 -31.31 0.01
N GLN A 592 23.63 -30.01 -0.27
CA GLN A 592 24.95 -29.43 -0.59
C GLN A 592 25.76 -29.07 0.66
N TYR A 593 25.13 -29.12 1.85
CA TYR A 593 25.67 -28.79 3.17
C TYR A 593 26.45 -27.45 3.14
N PHE A 594 27.78 -27.48 3.07
CA PHE A 594 28.63 -26.30 3.00
C PHE A 594 29.03 -26.01 1.55
N MET A 595 28.54 -24.93 0.99
CA MET A 595 28.88 -24.46 -0.34
C MET A 595 29.99 -23.41 -0.23
N SER A 596 31.22 -23.78 -0.60
CA SER A 596 32.39 -22.91 -0.50
C SER A 596 32.48 -21.95 -1.68
N PHE A 597 33.07 -20.79 -1.41
CA PHE A 597 33.61 -19.90 -2.43
C PHE A 597 34.56 -20.66 -3.37
N SER A 598 34.54 -20.34 -4.65
CA SER A 598 35.49 -20.84 -5.61
C SER A 598 35.81 -19.80 -6.69
N HIS A 599 37.07 -19.74 -7.13
CA HIS A 599 37.53 -18.86 -8.19
C HIS A 599 38.01 -19.69 -9.39
N GLY A 600 37.59 -19.32 -10.59
CA GLY A 600 37.96 -20.03 -11.82
C GLY A 600 37.49 -21.48 -11.85
N ASN A 601 38.35 -22.38 -12.36
CA ASN A 601 38.04 -23.82 -12.50
C ASN A 601 38.64 -24.68 -11.38
N ASN A 602 39.45 -24.12 -10.47
CA ASN A 602 40.18 -24.85 -9.43
C ASN A 602 39.49 -24.68 -8.07
N ARG A 603 38.73 -25.69 -7.61
CA ARG A 603 38.02 -25.67 -6.34
C ARG A 603 38.94 -25.60 -5.11
N ASP A 604 40.19 -26.07 -5.24
CA ASP A 604 41.15 -26.19 -4.11
C ASP A 604 41.86 -24.89 -3.74
N GLN A 605 41.71 -23.81 -4.51
CA GLN A 605 42.41 -22.53 -4.31
C GLN A 605 41.47 -21.39 -3.88
N ALA A 606 40.32 -21.71 -3.28
CA ALA A 606 39.24 -20.77 -3.12
C ALA A 606 39.55 -19.58 -2.21
N LEU A 607 40.30 -19.73 -1.13
CA LEU A 607 40.55 -18.64 -0.17
C LEU A 607 42.04 -18.55 0.18
N ASN A 608 42.84 -17.98 -0.73
CA ASN A 608 44.26 -17.70 -0.54
C ASN A 608 44.52 -16.21 -0.35
N ALA A 609 45.76 -15.84 0.01
CA ALA A 609 46.16 -14.45 0.22
C ALA A 609 45.97 -13.61 -1.06
N GLU A 610 46.23 -14.16 -2.24
CA GLU A 610 46.08 -13.50 -3.52
C GLU A 610 44.62 -13.08 -3.80
N ASN A 611 43.69 -13.98 -3.55
CA ASN A 611 42.25 -13.68 -3.68
C ASN A 611 41.79 -12.58 -2.71
N LEU A 612 42.32 -12.53 -1.48
CA LEU A 612 42.02 -11.48 -0.52
C LEU A 612 42.63 -10.13 -0.92
N ASP A 613 43.81 -10.12 -1.52
CA ASP A 613 44.45 -8.89 -2.03
C ASP A 613 43.70 -8.34 -3.25
N HIS A 614 43.22 -9.21 -4.14
CA HIS A 614 42.36 -8.81 -5.26
C HIS A 614 41.01 -8.28 -4.77
N PHE A 615 40.41 -8.91 -3.75
CA PHE A 615 39.19 -8.42 -3.17
C PHE A 615 39.35 -7.06 -2.48
N GLU A 616 40.50 -6.85 -1.77
CA GLU A 616 40.85 -5.55 -1.19
C GLU A 616 40.88 -4.45 -2.24
N ALA A 617 41.54 -4.70 -3.38
CA ALA A 617 41.58 -3.74 -4.48
C ALA A 617 40.17 -3.44 -5.03
N THR A 618 39.33 -4.46 -5.18
CA THR A 618 37.92 -4.31 -5.60
C THR A 618 37.11 -3.51 -4.59
N LEU A 619 37.25 -3.82 -3.31
CA LEU A 619 36.57 -3.10 -2.21
C LEU A 619 36.98 -1.62 -2.19
N PHE A 620 38.25 -1.34 -2.32
CA PHE A 620 38.80 0.02 -2.34
C PHE A 620 38.28 0.81 -3.56
N LYS A 621 38.17 0.17 -4.72
CA LYS A 621 37.55 0.77 -5.91
C LYS A 621 36.11 1.15 -5.67
N ILE A 622 35.28 0.24 -5.13
CA ILE A 622 33.86 0.47 -4.85
C ILE A 622 33.69 1.63 -3.87
N ILE A 623 34.46 1.63 -2.78
CA ILE A 623 34.36 2.69 -1.77
C ILE A 623 34.84 4.03 -2.33
N SER A 624 35.92 4.05 -3.12
CA SER A 624 36.38 5.27 -3.79
C SER A 624 35.32 5.84 -4.73
N GLU A 625 34.64 4.98 -5.48
CA GLU A 625 33.54 5.40 -6.35
C GLU A 625 32.36 6.02 -5.54
N ILE A 626 32.03 5.48 -4.35
CA ILE A 626 31.01 6.06 -3.47
C ILE A 626 31.36 7.51 -3.12
N PHE A 627 32.63 7.83 -2.88
CA PHE A 627 33.08 9.18 -2.50
C PHE A 627 33.48 10.07 -3.67
N ASP A 628 33.62 9.53 -4.90
CA ASP A 628 33.97 10.35 -6.06
C ASP A 628 32.81 11.30 -6.42
N PRO A 629 33.00 12.64 -6.34
CA PRO A 629 31.94 13.60 -6.69
C PRO A 629 31.60 13.60 -8.18
N LYS A 630 32.45 13.05 -9.04
CA LYS A 630 32.21 12.98 -10.50
C LYS A 630 31.32 11.81 -10.89
N VAL A 631 31.15 10.84 -10.02
CA VAL A 631 30.33 9.64 -10.26
C VAL A 631 28.97 9.84 -9.61
N ASN A 632 27.94 10.10 -10.40
CA ASN A 632 26.57 10.30 -9.93
C ASN A 632 25.93 8.99 -9.49
N PHE A 633 24.95 9.09 -8.57
CA PHE A 633 24.07 7.97 -8.27
C PHE A 633 23.08 7.77 -9.42
N LYS A 634 23.18 6.63 -10.10
CA LYS A 634 22.34 6.26 -11.24
C LYS A 634 21.68 4.91 -10.99
N ASN A 635 20.53 4.71 -11.65
CA ASN A 635 19.95 3.38 -11.71
C ASN A 635 20.81 2.49 -12.63
N LYS A 636 21.19 1.32 -12.16
CA LYS A 636 21.94 0.34 -12.97
C LYS A 636 21.01 -0.63 -13.75
N GLY A 637 19.71 -0.30 -13.93
CA GLY A 637 18.77 -1.07 -14.74
C GLY A 637 17.97 -2.09 -13.94
#